data_cbb546b957a3f4c1a4490e87430910f8
#
_entry.id   cbb546b957a3f4c1a4490e87430910f8
#
_cell.length_a   1.000
_cell.length_b   1.000
_cell.length_c   1.000
_cell.angle_alpha   90.00
_cell.angle_beta   90.00
_cell.angle_gamma   90.00
#
_symmetry.space_group_name_H-M   'P 1'
#
loop_
_entity.id
_entity.type
_entity.pdbx_description
1 polymer ?
#
loop_
_entity_poly.entity_id
_entity_poly.type
_entity_poly.pdbx_seq_one_letter_code
_entity_poly.pdbx_strand_id
1 'polypeptide(L)'
;MKTQTQPRTIAALLAAMLILPSCGSTPAQEGLDIIAGPEHMSTEIAPVNAPFRTISFTRPAFPERSITVSIPEEASSSDLTAATTSAIQQAIDGISAQGGGTVIIPEGDWTTGRICLKSNVNLHLSKGCTLNFSGRIKDYLPAVYTRDEGVNLYSLGACIYADGQTNIAVTGTGTIKGPSTDCEIYKRNSETVHKIEDLTTGPEAERIFEGRDGGPVFLPKTISPIRCRKVFIEGVTLEDGLFWNIVPQYCEDVIIRGVTVRSFGHGRTDGIDIDSSRDVLIEYCSLDCQDDCYTMKSGRGDDGVDTAIPTENVVIRNSVALRGAGGIVCGTETAGGIRNIYLHDCIFDGTDQAFRFKSRRPRGGGAENIYIERVKADILRDALFCDLLGSSRWVGQLAQRYPALEVTRLTPYLRNISIHDIEIENCRNLINIAALPELKASSIFFGNVSARCEKLGKVQDVNGLSIKGIRVESEDTHFTVDACDYASFFGFANTSKDCPIQIDTIGKCNYLCIQNYPLHPVRYSSIKPGEVWLDTDGKPIQAHGFQVTYRDGRYYWYGEDKTATLFGTNRVFCGVRCYSSDDFYNWKDEGDILAPSADPTSPLHWSQKLERPHIVYSEKTGKYVCWLKYQANDGHFVITQSDSFLGPYEYVTSIKPDGFAVGDFDMYTDPQTGKSYVWFERPHWEYICAELTEDCLGVNGRFSEHFVGLTPPLTREAAAHFVKDGRHYIFTSGTTGYTPNPSEIAVFDDYHGEYEVLGDPHVGDRYAHSFCSQITSVLKIPGRDLYVAMADRWQPHTFNTDIPSREHSGFLARYKNHRPYPRDFNTPTTADRLYTLVTPSQAVYNATYVFLPVVFRDGMPTIEWKDEWRIEDYE
;
A
#
# COMPACT_ATOMS: atom_id res chain seq x y z
N MET A 1 17.07 -33.82 24.75
CA MET A 1 18.51 -33.59 24.40
C MET A 1 18.57 -32.12 24.04
N LYS A 2 19.21 -31.34 24.93
CA LYS A 2 19.33 -29.87 24.74
C LYS A 2 20.48 -29.62 23.77
N THR A 3 20.22 -29.07 22.60
CA THR A 3 21.22 -28.49 21.74
C THR A 3 21.34 -27.01 22.06
N GLN A 4 22.47 -26.64 22.64
CA GLN A 4 22.87 -25.26 22.84
C GLN A 4 23.23 -24.66 21.47
N THR A 5 22.53 -23.63 21.03
CA THR A 5 22.96 -22.74 19.97
C THR A 5 23.78 -21.60 20.56
N GLN A 6 25.01 -21.47 20.13
CA GLN A 6 25.88 -20.34 20.46
C GLN A 6 25.49 -19.11 19.67
N PRO A 7 25.66 -17.90 20.22
CA PRO A 7 25.41 -16.64 19.49
C PRO A 7 26.46 -16.43 18.38
N ARG A 8 26.00 -16.17 17.18
CA ARG A 8 26.83 -15.78 16.04
C ARG A 8 27.22 -14.30 16.16
N THR A 9 28.53 -14.07 16.34
CA THR A 9 29.12 -12.74 16.31
C THR A 9 29.25 -12.27 14.87
N ILE A 10 28.69 -11.12 14.54
CA ILE A 10 28.85 -10.46 13.24
C ILE A 10 30.28 -9.87 13.20
N ALA A 11 31.15 -10.49 12.40
CA ALA A 11 32.44 -9.91 12.02
C ALA A 11 32.36 -9.44 10.56
N ALA A 12 32.46 -8.14 10.35
CA ALA A 12 32.59 -7.55 9.02
C ALA A 12 33.91 -7.98 8.38
N LEU A 13 33.85 -8.70 7.28
CA LEU A 13 35.01 -9.01 6.42
C LEU A 13 34.88 -8.24 5.09
N LEU A 14 35.65 -7.18 4.97
CA LEU A 14 35.99 -6.59 3.67
C LEU A 14 37.00 -7.51 2.98
N ALA A 15 36.60 -8.15 1.91
CA ALA A 15 37.51 -8.84 1.00
C ALA A 15 37.35 -8.28 -0.42
N ALA A 16 38.37 -7.57 -0.88
CA ALA A 16 38.50 -7.20 -2.27
C ALA A 16 38.78 -8.44 -3.12
N MET A 17 37.89 -8.78 -4.06
CA MET A 17 38.14 -9.81 -5.07
C MET A 17 38.29 -9.21 -6.45
N LEU A 18 39.40 -9.57 -7.08
CA LEU A 18 39.76 -9.32 -8.47
C LEU A 18 38.76 -9.98 -9.43
N ILE A 19 38.27 -9.20 -10.37
CA ILE A 19 37.33 -9.61 -11.41
C ILE A 19 38.07 -10.30 -12.55
N LEU A 20 37.72 -11.54 -12.82
CA LEU A 20 37.92 -12.20 -14.12
C LEU A 20 36.55 -12.33 -14.82
N PRO A 21 36.44 -12.07 -16.13
CA PRO A 21 35.13 -12.13 -16.79
C PRO A 21 34.75 -13.57 -17.09
N SER A 22 33.65 -14.03 -16.51
CA SER A 22 32.98 -15.26 -16.93
C SER A 22 31.63 -14.93 -17.58
N CYS A 23 31.34 -15.65 -18.64
CA CYS A 23 30.12 -15.56 -19.44
C CYS A 23 28.81 -15.65 -18.64
N GLY A 24 27.89 -14.74 -18.96
CA GLY A 24 26.46 -15.02 -18.89
C GLY A 24 25.88 -15.13 -17.47
N SER A 25 25.96 -14.10 -16.65
CA SER A 25 25.11 -13.97 -15.46
C SER A 25 23.97 -12.97 -15.76
N THR A 26 22.75 -13.41 -15.58
CA THR A 26 21.55 -12.58 -15.43
C THR A 26 21.87 -11.41 -14.50
N PRO A 27 21.48 -10.17 -14.79
CA PRO A 27 21.65 -9.08 -13.85
C PRO A 27 20.90 -9.43 -12.56
N ALA A 28 21.65 -9.58 -11.48
CA ALA A 28 21.08 -9.66 -10.15
C ALA A 28 20.29 -8.38 -9.90
N GLN A 29 19.04 -8.51 -9.49
CA GLN A 29 18.28 -7.39 -8.96
C GLN A 29 19.12 -6.76 -7.85
N GLU A 30 19.47 -5.47 -7.96
CA GLU A 30 20.16 -4.79 -6.86
C GLU A 30 19.29 -4.95 -5.61
N GLY A 31 19.88 -5.54 -4.55
CA GLY A 31 19.16 -5.79 -3.31
C GLY A 31 18.69 -4.47 -2.69
N LEU A 32 17.58 -4.51 -1.97
CA LEU A 32 17.06 -3.33 -1.27
C LEU A 32 18.14 -2.77 -0.33
N ASP A 33 18.50 -1.51 -0.48
CA ASP A 33 19.35 -0.81 0.48
C ASP A 33 18.46 -0.17 1.55
N ILE A 34 18.45 -0.77 2.76
CA ILE A 34 17.61 -0.32 3.87
C ILE A 34 18.50 0.06 5.04
N ILE A 35 18.36 1.31 5.48
CA ILE A 35 18.99 1.83 6.69
C ILE A 35 17.96 1.79 7.82
N ALA A 36 18.21 0.97 8.84
CA ALA A 36 17.28 0.76 9.94
C ALA A 36 18.01 0.53 11.28
N GLY A 37 17.34 0.83 12.38
CA GLY A 37 17.85 0.62 13.73
C GLY A 37 18.30 1.89 14.45
N PRO A 38 18.42 1.84 15.79
CA PRO A 38 18.73 3.00 16.64
C PRO A 38 20.05 3.71 16.30
N GLU A 39 21.03 2.98 15.80
CA GLU A 39 22.35 3.51 15.43
C GLU A 39 22.31 4.45 14.22
N HIS A 40 21.28 4.40 13.43
CA HIS A 40 21.06 5.22 12.24
C HIS A 40 20.08 6.37 12.48
N MET A 41 19.62 6.57 13.71
CA MET A 41 18.60 7.55 14.01
C MET A 41 19.03 8.98 13.67
N SER A 42 18.27 9.63 12.77
CA SER A 42 18.44 11.05 12.46
C SER A 42 18.05 11.93 13.65
N THR A 43 18.68 13.09 13.78
CA THR A 43 18.27 14.10 14.76
C THR A 43 16.93 14.75 14.41
N GLU A 44 16.63 14.86 13.12
CA GLU A 44 15.40 15.43 12.59
C GLU A 44 14.32 14.36 12.38
N ILE A 45 13.08 14.76 12.54
CA ILE A 45 11.90 13.95 12.22
C ILE A 45 11.36 14.45 10.88
N ALA A 46 11.67 13.75 9.81
CA ALA A 46 11.20 14.10 8.48
C ALA A 46 9.68 13.83 8.34
N PRO A 47 8.94 14.69 7.63
CA PRO A 47 7.56 14.40 7.25
C PRO A 47 7.43 13.07 6.50
N VAL A 48 6.27 12.44 6.55
CA VAL A 48 5.98 11.16 5.89
C VAL A 48 4.87 11.36 4.89
N ASN A 49 5.14 11.02 3.63
CA ASN A 49 4.11 10.93 2.59
C ASN A 49 3.50 9.52 2.59
N ALA A 50 2.63 9.25 3.57
CA ALA A 50 1.96 7.97 3.64
C ALA A 50 0.90 7.83 2.52
N PRO A 51 0.58 6.60 2.06
CA PRO A 51 -0.39 6.37 0.98
C PRO A 51 -1.79 6.95 1.24
N PHE A 52 -2.12 7.26 2.48
CA PHE A 52 -3.42 7.81 2.89
C PHE A 52 -3.40 9.31 3.18
N ARG A 53 -2.26 9.89 3.56
CA ARG A 53 -2.05 11.34 3.73
C ARG A 53 -0.59 11.68 4.03
N THR A 54 -0.20 12.92 3.83
CA THR A 54 1.06 13.46 4.37
C THR A 54 0.91 13.73 5.87
N ILE A 55 1.85 13.24 6.68
CA ILE A 55 1.86 13.43 8.14
C ILE A 55 3.18 14.07 8.54
N SER A 56 3.08 15.11 9.38
CA SER A 56 4.23 15.74 10.00
C SER A 56 4.20 15.54 11.50
N PHE A 57 5.29 15.05 12.05
CA PHE A 57 5.45 14.85 13.49
C PHE A 57 6.41 15.88 14.05
N THR A 58 6.09 16.45 15.19
CA THR A 58 6.91 17.48 15.80
C THR A 58 7.41 17.02 17.16
N ARG A 59 8.74 17.05 17.36
CA ARG A 59 9.35 16.76 18.66
C ARG A 59 8.75 17.71 19.72
N PRO A 60 8.23 17.19 20.84
CA PRO A 60 7.67 18.05 21.89
C PRO A 60 8.76 18.87 22.59
N ALA A 61 8.39 20.08 22.98
CA ALA A 61 9.25 20.97 23.77
C ALA A 61 8.84 20.94 25.23
N PHE A 62 9.84 21.03 26.12
CA PHE A 62 9.67 21.10 27.57
C PHE A 62 10.33 22.38 28.10
N PRO A 63 9.82 22.96 29.22
CA PRO A 63 10.51 24.08 29.88
C PRO A 63 11.95 23.71 30.24
N GLU A 64 12.87 24.69 30.16
CA GLU A 64 14.33 24.47 30.36
C GLU A 64 14.74 24.14 31.81
N ARG A 65 13.81 24.04 32.74
CA ARG A 65 14.08 23.63 34.11
C ARG A 65 14.29 22.13 34.27
N SER A 66 15.14 21.71 35.21
CA SER A 66 15.36 20.33 35.53
C SER A 66 15.51 20.07 37.03
N ILE A 67 15.17 18.85 37.42
CA ILE A 67 15.39 18.35 38.79
C ILE A 67 16.13 17.00 38.61
N THR A 68 17.30 16.88 39.25
CA THR A 68 18.00 15.60 39.37
C THR A 68 17.54 14.89 40.63
N VAL A 69 17.08 13.63 40.45
CA VAL A 69 16.60 12.80 41.57
C VAL A 69 17.77 12.39 42.45
N SER A 70 17.56 12.50 43.77
CA SER A 70 18.47 11.97 44.79
C SER A 70 17.68 11.25 45.85
N ILE A 71 18.21 10.17 46.38
CA ILE A 71 17.62 9.46 47.53
C ILE A 71 18.18 10.12 48.77
N PRO A 72 17.33 10.50 49.77
CA PRO A 72 17.83 11.02 51.07
C PRO A 72 18.72 9.98 51.74
N GLU A 73 19.86 10.45 52.30
CA GLU A 73 20.83 9.55 53.03
C GLU A 73 20.22 8.86 54.25
N GLU A 74 19.14 9.40 54.79
CA GLU A 74 18.39 8.87 55.89
C GLU A 74 17.37 7.79 55.51
N ALA A 75 17.22 7.43 54.20
CA ALA A 75 16.30 6.39 53.79
C ALA A 75 16.72 5.05 54.42
N SER A 76 15.92 4.56 55.38
CA SER A 76 16.18 3.31 56.07
C SER A 76 16.28 2.17 55.05
N SER A 77 17.29 1.29 55.21
CA SER A 77 17.51 0.12 54.33
C SER A 77 16.33 -0.85 54.26
N SER A 78 15.25 -0.65 55.02
CA SER A 78 14.10 -1.54 55.09
C SER A 78 13.09 -1.43 53.94
N ASP A 79 13.00 -0.33 53.21
CA ASP A 79 12.17 -0.17 52.01
C ASP A 79 12.75 0.89 51.04
N LEU A 80 13.94 0.62 50.55
CA LEU A 80 14.62 1.50 49.54
C LEU A 80 13.78 1.69 48.28
N THR A 81 13.00 0.66 47.89
CA THR A 81 12.07 0.77 46.74
C THR A 81 11.02 1.88 46.98
N ALA A 82 10.40 1.92 48.14
CA ALA A 82 9.39 2.92 48.45
C ALA A 82 10.00 4.35 48.52
N ALA A 83 11.19 4.47 49.09
CA ALA A 83 11.93 5.75 49.18
C ALA A 83 12.30 6.26 47.78
N THR A 84 12.81 5.41 46.90
CA THR A 84 13.15 5.72 45.54
C THR A 84 11.90 6.14 44.75
N THR A 85 10.83 5.33 44.84
CA THR A 85 9.54 5.67 44.18
C THR A 85 9.03 7.03 44.60
N SER A 86 9.06 7.31 45.89
CA SER A 86 8.62 8.59 46.46
C SER A 86 9.48 9.76 45.98
N ALA A 87 10.81 9.58 45.93
CA ALA A 87 11.73 10.64 45.46
C ALA A 87 11.49 10.98 43.99
N ILE A 88 11.36 9.95 43.13
CA ILE A 88 11.05 10.14 41.70
C ILE A 88 9.68 10.82 41.55
N GLN A 89 8.66 10.34 42.22
CA GLN A 89 7.30 10.87 42.12
C GLN A 89 7.21 12.33 42.62
N GLN A 90 7.86 12.67 43.72
CA GLN A 90 7.93 14.03 44.22
C GLN A 90 8.64 14.98 43.26
N ALA A 91 9.70 14.54 42.61
CA ALA A 91 10.36 15.30 41.56
C ALA A 91 9.43 15.56 40.36
N ILE A 92 8.68 14.55 39.92
CA ILE A 92 7.70 14.64 38.83
C ILE A 92 6.57 15.61 39.23
N ASP A 93 5.97 15.42 40.38
CA ASP A 93 4.86 16.25 40.88
C ASP A 93 5.29 17.70 41.09
N GLY A 94 6.48 17.90 41.66
CA GLY A 94 7.06 19.22 41.94
C GLY A 94 7.36 20.02 40.69
N ILE A 95 7.97 19.37 39.66
CA ILE A 95 8.28 20.06 38.40
C ILE A 95 7.01 20.33 37.58
N SER A 96 6.07 19.39 37.60
CA SER A 96 4.78 19.56 36.94
C SER A 96 3.98 20.72 37.51
N ALA A 97 3.94 20.87 38.88
CA ALA A 97 3.28 21.97 39.55
C ALA A 97 3.88 23.36 39.21
N GLN A 98 5.13 23.40 38.77
CA GLN A 98 5.81 24.57 38.27
C GLN A 98 5.62 24.82 36.76
N GLY A 99 4.76 24.06 36.11
CA GLY A 99 4.48 24.18 34.68
C GLY A 99 5.31 23.24 33.78
N GLY A 100 6.06 22.29 34.38
CA GLY A 100 6.78 21.26 33.64
C GLY A 100 8.30 21.46 33.58
N GLY A 101 8.99 20.50 32.92
CA GLY A 101 10.45 20.44 32.80
C GLY A 101 10.99 19.03 32.76
N THR A 102 12.26 18.81 33.01
CA THR A 102 12.92 17.49 32.94
C THR A 102 13.26 16.95 34.32
N VAL A 103 12.79 15.76 34.65
CA VAL A 103 13.23 14.97 35.81
C VAL A 103 14.36 14.05 35.37
N ILE A 104 15.53 14.21 35.93
CA ILE A 104 16.73 13.43 35.53
C ILE A 104 16.98 12.33 36.57
N ILE A 105 16.97 11.09 36.11
CA ILE A 105 17.46 9.96 36.86
C ILE A 105 18.96 9.80 36.52
N PRO A 106 19.87 10.03 37.45
CA PRO A 106 21.30 9.96 37.16
C PRO A 106 21.79 8.52 37.00
N GLU A 107 23.05 8.35 36.60
CA GLU A 107 23.71 7.04 36.53
C GLU A 107 23.60 6.27 37.84
N GLY A 108 23.41 4.96 37.76
CA GLY A 108 23.26 4.04 38.87
C GLY A 108 22.09 3.08 38.76
N ASP A 109 22.02 2.17 39.74
CA ASP A 109 20.93 1.18 39.81
C ASP A 109 19.84 1.67 40.78
N TRP A 110 18.67 1.92 40.21
CA TRP A 110 17.52 2.45 40.93
C TRP A 110 16.41 1.42 40.99
N THR A 111 15.98 1.01 42.18
CA THR A 111 14.84 0.09 42.36
C THR A 111 13.61 0.86 42.78
N THR A 112 12.52 0.78 41.99
CA THR A 112 11.30 1.54 42.17
C THR A 112 10.03 0.70 42.00
N GLY A 113 8.91 1.20 42.49
CA GLY A 113 7.55 0.78 42.10
C GLY A 113 7.04 1.59 40.94
N ARG A 114 5.71 1.61 40.75
CA ARG A 114 5.09 2.38 39.65
C ARG A 114 5.41 3.86 39.71
N ILE A 115 5.79 4.43 38.57
CA ILE A 115 6.02 5.87 38.40
C ILE A 115 4.86 6.44 37.56
N CYS A 116 4.26 7.55 38.01
CA CYS A 116 3.16 8.22 37.33
C CYS A 116 3.64 9.54 36.71
N LEU A 117 3.70 9.63 35.36
CA LEU A 117 4.07 10.85 34.68
C LEU A 117 2.94 11.90 34.76
N LYS A 118 3.32 13.16 34.69
CA LYS A 118 2.43 14.32 34.70
C LYS A 118 2.64 15.19 33.47
N SER A 119 1.68 16.02 33.16
CA SER A 119 1.73 16.89 31.97
C SER A 119 2.95 17.83 32.02
N ASN A 120 3.54 18.03 30.81
CA ASN A 120 4.73 18.83 30.57
C ASN A 120 6.00 18.29 31.26
N VAL A 121 6.08 16.98 31.55
CA VAL A 121 7.25 16.37 32.21
C VAL A 121 7.94 15.41 31.25
N ASN A 122 9.26 15.59 31.14
CA ASN A 122 10.17 14.63 30.52
C ASN A 122 10.92 13.86 31.61
N LEU A 123 10.72 12.55 31.71
CA LEU A 123 11.53 11.65 32.54
C LEU A 123 12.76 11.25 31.74
N HIS A 124 13.93 11.77 32.14
CA HIS A 124 15.18 11.53 31.42
C HIS A 124 16.07 10.53 32.19
N LEU A 125 16.39 9.41 31.59
CA LEU A 125 17.31 8.40 32.12
C LEU A 125 18.71 8.65 31.57
N SER A 126 19.63 9.06 32.45
CA SER A 126 21.02 9.33 32.05
C SER A 126 21.71 8.06 31.56
N LYS A 127 22.77 8.22 30.79
CA LYS A 127 23.63 7.10 30.42
C LYS A 127 24.16 6.37 31.67
N GLY A 128 24.08 5.03 31.68
CA GLY A 128 24.47 4.22 32.83
C GLY A 128 23.42 4.14 33.94
N CYS A 129 22.23 4.74 33.75
CA CYS A 129 21.07 4.54 34.62
C CYS A 129 20.40 3.21 34.31
N THR A 130 20.15 2.40 35.34
CA THR A 130 19.25 1.23 35.28
C THR A 130 18.08 1.45 36.24
N LEU A 131 16.87 1.57 35.71
CA LEU A 131 15.65 1.73 36.50
C LEU A 131 14.96 0.37 36.62
N ASN A 132 15.18 -0.30 37.73
CA ASN A 132 14.67 -1.65 38.04
C ASN A 132 13.28 -1.56 38.70
N PHE A 133 12.28 -2.21 38.12
CA PHE A 133 10.94 -2.23 38.67
C PHE A 133 10.72 -3.41 39.61
N SER A 134 10.10 -3.11 40.75
CA SER A 134 9.75 -4.12 41.77
C SER A 134 8.69 -5.07 41.26
N GLY A 135 8.78 -6.34 41.66
CA GLY A 135 7.76 -7.35 41.38
C GLY A 135 6.71 -7.51 42.49
N ARG A 136 6.58 -6.56 43.44
CA ARG A 136 5.63 -6.63 44.56
C ARG A 136 4.34 -5.89 44.24
N ILE A 137 3.20 -6.52 44.47
CA ILE A 137 1.87 -5.95 44.17
C ILE A 137 1.69 -4.61 44.89
N LYS A 138 2.11 -4.48 46.14
CA LYS A 138 1.96 -3.28 46.97
C LYS A 138 2.58 -2.04 46.37
N ASP A 139 3.63 -2.18 45.56
CA ASP A 139 4.38 -1.07 44.96
C ASP A 139 3.67 -0.47 43.70
N TYR A 140 2.55 -1.10 43.29
CA TYR A 140 1.71 -0.66 42.16
C TYR A 140 0.31 -0.26 42.60
N LEU A 141 0.02 -0.27 43.88
CA LEU A 141 -1.28 0.16 44.41
C LEU A 141 -1.31 1.67 44.69
N PRO A 142 -2.49 2.30 44.60
CA PRO A 142 -3.80 1.74 44.30
C PRO A 142 -3.92 1.29 42.86
N ALA A 143 -4.91 0.44 42.54
CA ALA A 143 -5.22 0.07 41.16
C ALA A 143 -5.52 1.31 40.34
N VAL A 144 -5.11 1.29 39.06
CA VAL A 144 -5.31 2.38 38.12
C VAL A 144 -6.08 1.88 36.89
N TYR A 145 -6.75 2.82 36.24
CA TYR A 145 -7.45 2.53 34.99
C TYR A 145 -6.44 2.07 33.92
N THR A 146 -6.73 0.97 33.28
CA THR A 146 -5.89 0.38 32.25
C THR A 146 -6.75 -0.45 31.29
N ARG A 147 -6.14 -0.93 30.24
CA ARG A 147 -6.75 -1.89 29.31
C ARG A 147 -5.85 -3.09 29.18
N ASP A 148 -6.39 -4.28 29.39
CA ASP A 148 -5.63 -5.53 29.27
C ASP A 148 -6.25 -6.41 28.19
N GLU A 149 -5.44 -6.90 27.25
CA GLU A 149 -5.87 -7.68 26.10
C GLU A 149 -7.16 -7.17 25.44
N GLY A 150 -7.30 -5.85 25.32
CA GLY A 150 -8.44 -5.20 24.68
C GLY A 150 -9.69 -5.00 25.56
N VAL A 151 -9.60 -5.24 26.90
CA VAL A 151 -10.69 -5.04 27.86
C VAL A 151 -10.30 -3.97 28.88
N ASN A 152 -11.18 -2.99 29.11
CA ASN A 152 -10.98 -1.93 30.10
C ASN A 152 -11.23 -2.44 31.53
N LEU A 153 -10.34 -2.10 32.45
CA LEU A 153 -10.40 -2.49 33.83
C LEU A 153 -9.48 -1.63 34.74
N TYR A 154 -9.48 -1.87 36.02
CA TYR A 154 -8.55 -1.28 36.98
C TYR A 154 -7.64 -2.38 37.55
N SER A 155 -6.32 -2.19 37.45
CA SER A 155 -5.32 -3.09 37.99
C SER A 155 -3.97 -2.40 38.18
N LEU A 156 -2.86 -3.15 38.10
CA LEU A 156 -1.51 -2.63 38.33
C LEU A 156 -1.03 -1.63 37.25
N GLY A 157 -1.67 -1.58 36.06
CA GLY A 157 -1.41 -0.61 35.01
C GLY A 157 -0.07 -0.84 34.31
N ALA A 158 0.92 0.00 34.61
CA ALA A 158 2.25 -0.08 34.00
C ALA A 158 3.34 0.33 35.01
N CYS A 159 4.58 -0.05 34.73
CA CYS A 159 5.75 0.41 35.46
C CYS A 159 5.91 1.93 35.36
N ILE A 160 5.93 2.45 34.12
CA ILE A 160 5.80 3.90 33.85
C ILE A 160 4.43 4.15 33.27
N TYR A 161 3.62 4.87 34.02
CA TYR A 161 2.19 5.09 33.78
C TYR A 161 1.87 6.56 33.60
N ALA A 162 0.89 6.87 32.79
CA ALA A 162 0.29 8.20 32.71
C ALA A 162 -1.18 8.06 32.32
N ASP A 163 -2.06 8.88 32.88
CA ASP A 163 -3.48 8.90 32.52
C ASP A 163 -3.96 10.32 32.28
N GLY A 164 -4.52 10.59 31.09
CA GLY A 164 -5.08 11.87 30.70
C GLY A 164 -4.07 13.03 30.64
N GLN A 165 -2.78 12.73 30.49
CA GLN A 165 -1.73 13.73 30.50
C GLN A 165 -1.40 14.23 29.09
N THR A 166 -0.84 15.43 29.02
CA THR A 166 -0.45 16.05 27.74
C THR A 166 1.02 16.47 27.81
N ASN A 167 1.75 16.25 26.70
CA ASN A 167 3.16 16.63 26.56
C ASN A 167 4.02 15.93 27.62
N ILE A 168 4.12 14.59 27.48
CA ILE A 168 4.90 13.71 28.37
C ILE A 168 5.99 13.02 27.59
N ALA A 169 7.13 12.79 28.22
CA ALA A 169 8.23 12.06 27.59
C ALA A 169 8.95 11.11 28.54
N VAL A 170 9.54 10.07 27.93
CA VAL A 170 10.57 9.21 28.52
C VAL A 170 11.76 9.21 27.57
N THR A 171 12.88 9.79 28.00
CA THR A 171 14.04 9.99 27.12
C THR A 171 15.34 9.56 27.75
N GLY A 172 16.41 9.58 26.97
CA GLY A 172 17.78 9.29 27.42
C GLY A 172 18.29 7.95 26.89
N THR A 173 19.41 7.48 27.43
CA THR A 173 20.07 6.25 27.01
C THR A 173 20.21 5.21 28.15
N GLY A 174 19.43 5.43 29.23
CA GLY A 174 19.35 4.48 30.34
C GLY A 174 18.48 3.25 30.04
N THR A 175 18.51 2.28 30.93
CA THR A 175 17.76 1.02 30.83
C THR A 175 16.58 1.03 31.81
N ILE A 176 15.43 0.58 31.32
CA ILE A 176 14.22 0.31 32.08
C ILE A 176 14.08 -1.21 32.17
N LYS A 177 14.14 -1.75 33.37
CA LYS A 177 14.14 -3.18 33.56
C LYS A 177 12.91 -3.64 34.33
N GLY A 178 12.16 -4.57 33.72
CA GLY A 178 11.01 -5.22 34.36
C GLY A 178 11.44 -6.21 35.48
N PRO A 179 10.50 -6.62 36.32
CA PRO A 179 10.77 -7.61 37.33
C PRO A 179 10.88 -9.04 36.75
N SER A 180 11.55 -9.92 37.45
CA SER A 180 11.65 -11.31 37.00
C SER A 180 10.32 -12.07 37.11
N THR A 181 10.17 -13.15 36.33
CA THR A 181 9.00 -14.04 36.37
C THR A 181 8.88 -14.84 37.70
N ASP A 182 9.86 -14.79 38.60
CA ASP A 182 9.77 -15.33 39.94
C ASP A 182 9.07 -14.40 40.94
N CYS A 183 8.68 -13.20 40.53
CA CYS A 183 8.09 -12.19 41.39
C CYS A 183 6.64 -12.51 41.84
N GLU A 184 6.19 -11.82 42.86
CA GLU A 184 4.82 -11.93 43.43
C GLU A 184 3.75 -11.69 42.39
N ILE A 185 3.92 -10.62 41.54
CA ILE A 185 2.94 -10.21 40.53
C ILE A 185 2.74 -11.35 39.54
N TYR A 186 3.84 -11.88 38.97
CA TYR A 186 3.76 -12.91 37.95
C TYR A 186 3.13 -14.21 38.48
N LYS A 187 3.52 -14.64 39.64
CA LYS A 187 2.95 -15.82 40.33
C LYS A 187 1.46 -15.64 40.56
N ARG A 188 1.03 -14.51 41.12
CA ARG A 188 -0.38 -14.21 41.35
C ARG A 188 -1.20 -14.19 40.06
N ASN A 189 -0.72 -13.51 39.01
CA ASN A 189 -1.38 -13.51 37.70
C ASN A 189 -1.55 -14.93 37.15
N SER A 190 -0.48 -15.72 37.16
CA SER A 190 -0.48 -17.11 36.64
C SER A 190 -1.44 -18.05 37.41
N GLU A 191 -1.64 -17.82 38.69
CA GLU A 191 -2.57 -18.60 39.52
C GLU A 191 -4.04 -18.19 39.39
N THR A 192 -4.30 -16.92 39.08
CA THR A 192 -5.63 -16.32 39.21
C THR A 192 -6.26 -15.86 37.91
N VAL A 193 -5.47 -15.59 36.87
CA VAL A 193 -5.95 -15.07 35.57
C VAL A 193 -5.75 -16.12 34.50
N HIS A 194 -6.76 -16.95 34.25
CA HIS A 194 -6.72 -17.97 33.19
C HIS A 194 -7.37 -17.50 31.89
N LYS A 195 -8.49 -16.78 31.99
CA LYS A 195 -9.20 -16.14 30.89
C LYS A 195 -9.76 -14.80 31.38
N ILE A 196 -9.43 -13.73 30.65
CA ILE A 196 -9.90 -12.41 31.00
C ILE A 196 -11.42 -12.30 30.91
N GLU A 197 -12.03 -12.98 29.95
CA GLU A 197 -13.47 -12.99 29.75
C GLU A 197 -14.24 -13.49 30.97
N ASP A 198 -13.71 -14.43 31.72
CA ASP A 198 -14.34 -14.99 32.92
C ASP A 198 -14.35 -13.97 34.09
N LEU A 199 -13.40 -13.03 34.09
CA LEU A 199 -13.21 -12.03 35.15
C LEU A 199 -13.88 -10.68 34.84
N THR A 200 -14.24 -10.40 33.58
CA THR A 200 -14.67 -9.08 33.12
C THR A 200 -16.12 -9.04 32.65
N THR A 201 -16.98 -9.88 33.22
CA THR A 201 -18.40 -9.99 32.85
C THR A 201 -19.29 -8.83 33.35
N GLY A 202 -18.82 -8.06 34.34
CA GLY A 202 -19.55 -6.93 34.92
C GLY A 202 -19.26 -5.59 34.24
N PRO A 203 -19.93 -4.51 34.73
CA PRO A 203 -19.65 -3.15 34.29
C PRO A 203 -18.16 -2.77 34.47
N GLU A 204 -17.61 -1.94 33.59
CA GLU A 204 -16.22 -1.51 33.64
C GLU A 204 -15.79 -0.95 35.01
N ALA A 205 -16.65 -0.15 35.66
CA ALA A 205 -16.36 0.44 36.97
C ALA A 205 -16.21 -0.58 38.10
N GLU A 206 -16.69 -1.81 37.95
CA GLU A 206 -16.61 -2.87 38.93
C GLU A 206 -15.43 -3.83 38.68
N ARG A 207 -14.74 -3.71 37.54
CA ARG A 207 -13.62 -4.56 37.15
C ARG A 207 -12.31 -4.11 37.83
N ILE A 208 -12.24 -4.25 39.15
CA ILE A 208 -11.11 -3.80 39.99
C ILE A 208 -10.34 -5.01 40.53
N PHE A 209 -9.05 -5.11 40.16
CA PHE A 209 -8.18 -6.24 40.42
C PHE A 209 -6.89 -5.78 41.11
N GLU A 210 -6.92 -5.73 42.43
CA GLU A 210 -5.86 -5.22 43.30
C GLU A 210 -5.05 -6.32 44.01
N GLY A 211 -5.38 -7.61 43.80
CA GLY A 211 -4.73 -8.72 44.50
C GLY A 211 -5.07 -8.86 45.96
N ARG A 212 -6.08 -8.13 46.45
CA ARG A 212 -6.52 -8.26 47.86
C ARG A 212 -7.01 -9.67 48.13
N ASP A 213 -6.77 -10.15 49.33
CA ASP A 213 -7.17 -11.48 49.84
C ASP A 213 -6.82 -12.64 48.89
N GLY A 214 -5.69 -12.50 48.21
CA GLY A 214 -5.28 -13.51 47.26
C GLY A 214 -5.93 -13.44 45.88
N GLY A 215 -6.75 -12.40 45.62
CA GLY A 215 -7.46 -12.18 44.34
C GLY A 215 -6.55 -11.89 43.16
N PRO A 216 -7.14 -11.78 41.95
CA PRO A 216 -6.41 -11.59 40.70
C PRO A 216 -5.73 -10.25 40.60
N VAL A 217 -4.63 -10.22 39.85
CA VAL A 217 -3.98 -9.02 39.33
C VAL A 217 -3.59 -9.23 37.89
N PHE A 218 -3.64 -8.18 37.06
CA PHE A 218 -3.14 -8.18 35.69
C PHE A 218 -1.69 -7.71 35.66
N LEU A 219 -0.90 -8.28 34.74
CA LEU A 219 0.53 -7.94 34.61
C LEU A 219 0.71 -6.48 34.20
N PRO A 220 1.59 -5.72 34.85
CA PRO A 220 1.87 -4.36 34.43
C PRO A 220 2.66 -4.36 33.12
N LYS A 221 2.32 -3.44 32.24
CA LYS A 221 3.10 -3.09 31.04
C LYS A 221 4.37 -2.36 31.46
N THR A 222 5.38 -2.28 30.59
CA THR A 222 6.59 -1.54 30.96
C THR A 222 6.36 -0.03 30.89
N ILE A 223 5.92 0.50 29.73
CA ILE A 223 5.51 1.91 29.56
C ILE A 223 4.11 1.94 28.94
N SER A 224 3.15 2.49 29.66
CA SER A 224 1.78 2.59 29.12
C SER A 224 1.11 3.91 29.51
N PRO A 225 1.20 4.93 28.65
CA PRO A 225 0.32 6.10 28.71
C PRO A 225 -1.08 5.71 28.25
N ILE A 226 -2.10 6.19 28.97
CA ILE A 226 -3.50 6.00 28.58
C ILE A 226 -4.22 7.34 28.48
N ARG A 227 -5.04 7.57 27.46
CA ARG A 227 -5.79 8.80 27.19
C ARG A 227 -4.89 10.07 27.13
N CYS A 228 -3.61 9.89 26.71
CA CYS A 228 -2.62 10.96 26.68
C CYS A 228 -2.48 11.59 25.29
N ARG A 229 -1.98 12.82 25.24
CA ARG A 229 -1.64 13.52 24.00
C ARG A 229 -0.20 14.01 24.03
N LYS A 230 0.45 14.01 22.85
CA LYS A 230 1.87 14.37 22.69
C LYS A 230 2.76 13.53 23.61
N VAL A 231 2.82 12.26 23.28
CA VAL A 231 3.65 11.26 23.96
C VAL A 231 4.95 11.10 23.21
N PHE A 232 6.09 11.19 23.88
CA PHE A 232 7.40 11.08 23.27
C PHE A 232 8.29 10.10 24.01
N ILE A 233 8.76 9.05 23.33
CA ILE A 233 9.67 8.03 23.90
C ILE A 233 10.88 7.93 22.98
N GLU A 234 12.08 8.23 23.53
CA GLU A 234 13.30 8.26 22.71
C GLU A 234 14.52 7.70 23.42
N GLY A 235 15.22 6.77 22.75
CA GLY A 235 16.60 6.37 23.04
C GLY A 235 16.76 5.37 24.18
N VAL A 236 15.73 5.10 24.96
CA VAL A 236 15.79 4.19 26.11
C VAL A 236 15.84 2.70 25.69
N THR A 237 16.46 1.88 26.53
CA THR A 237 16.44 0.43 26.41
C THR A 237 15.44 -0.16 27.42
N LEU A 238 14.59 -1.07 26.97
CA LEU A 238 13.67 -1.83 27.82
C LEU A 238 14.13 -3.29 27.89
N GLU A 239 14.19 -3.86 29.09
CA GLU A 239 14.61 -5.24 29.34
C GLU A 239 13.62 -5.99 30.23
N ASP A 240 13.42 -7.26 29.94
CA ASP A 240 12.73 -8.22 30.82
C ASP A 240 11.31 -7.80 31.27
N GLY A 241 10.50 -7.20 30.39
CA GLY A 241 9.11 -6.87 30.71
C GLY A 241 8.28 -8.10 31.10
N LEU A 242 7.35 -7.94 32.05
CA LEU A 242 6.42 -9.03 32.43
C LEU A 242 5.28 -9.21 31.46
N PHE A 243 4.99 -8.19 30.67
CA PHE A 243 3.91 -8.14 29.70
C PHE A 243 4.34 -7.26 28.52
N TRP A 244 3.43 -6.76 27.73
CA TRP A 244 3.70 -5.86 26.61
C TRP A 244 4.58 -4.67 27.03
N ASN A 245 5.58 -4.33 26.23
CA ASN A 245 6.59 -3.37 26.66
C ASN A 245 6.13 -1.91 26.54
N ILE A 246 5.85 -1.41 25.32
CA ILE A 246 5.40 -0.02 25.12
C ILE A 246 3.98 -0.03 24.57
N VAL A 247 3.04 0.52 25.32
CA VAL A 247 1.61 0.39 25.03
C VAL A 247 0.87 1.71 25.22
N PRO A 248 0.94 2.64 24.23
CA PRO A 248 0.04 3.79 24.23
C PRO A 248 -1.41 3.31 23.99
N GLN A 249 -2.30 3.67 24.91
CA GLN A 249 -3.72 3.29 24.87
C GLN A 249 -4.59 4.55 24.82
N TYR A 250 -5.48 4.64 23.82
CA TYR A 250 -6.32 5.83 23.62
C TYR A 250 -5.53 7.14 23.51
N CYS A 251 -4.31 7.09 22.98
CA CYS A 251 -3.41 8.23 22.86
C CYS A 251 -3.47 8.88 21.47
N GLU A 252 -3.02 10.12 21.42
CA GLU A 252 -2.95 10.91 20.19
C GLU A 252 -1.61 11.63 20.12
N ASP A 253 -1.03 11.74 18.91
CA ASP A 253 0.26 12.38 18.67
C ASP A 253 1.38 11.71 19.47
N VAL A 254 1.72 10.48 19.06
CA VAL A 254 2.69 9.60 19.73
C VAL A 254 3.92 9.43 18.85
N ILE A 255 5.09 9.65 19.43
CA ILE A 255 6.38 9.44 18.75
C ILE A 255 7.24 8.49 19.60
N ILE A 256 7.63 7.37 18.99
CA ILE A 256 8.52 6.37 19.59
C ILE A 256 9.70 6.18 18.66
N ARG A 257 10.90 6.54 19.11
CA ARG A 257 12.06 6.50 18.23
C ARG A 257 13.37 6.12 18.93
N GLY A 258 14.23 5.41 18.22
CA GLY A 258 15.54 4.99 18.72
C GLY A 258 15.48 4.11 19.96
N VAL A 259 14.36 3.43 20.19
CA VAL A 259 14.14 2.57 21.34
C VAL A 259 14.65 1.15 21.05
N THR A 260 15.29 0.54 22.03
CA THR A 260 15.67 -0.86 21.99
C THR A 260 14.84 -1.66 23.01
N VAL A 261 14.19 -2.73 22.57
CA VAL A 261 13.51 -3.70 23.46
C VAL A 261 14.25 -5.03 23.44
N ARG A 262 14.54 -5.56 24.61
CA ARG A 262 15.13 -6.88 24.83
C ARG A 262 14.30 -7.63 25.88
N SER A 263 13.19 -8.19 25.45
CA SER A 263 12.22 -8.88 26.30
C SER A 263 11.92 -10.28 25.75
N PHE A 264 12.94 -11.12 25.74
CA PHE A 264 12.85 -12.50 25.30
C PHE A 264 13.01 -13.46 26.48
N GLY A 265 12.08 -14.38 26.70
CA GLY A 265 12.21 -15.34 27.80
C GLY A 265 10.89 -15.97 28.22
N HIS A 266 9.77 -15.31 28.01
CA HIS A 266 8.44 -15.87 28.24
C HIS A 266 7.43 -15.23 27.26
N GLY A 267 6.34 -15.92 26.97
CA GLY A 267 5.29 -15.39 26.09
C GLY A 267 4.64 -14.12 26.64
N ARG A 268 3.94 -13.38 25.77
CA ARG A 268 3.22 -12.12 26.06
C ARG A 268 4.14 -10.90 26.30
N THR A 269 5.38 -10.95 25.79
CA THR A 269 6.31 -9.80 25.84
C THR A 269 6.38 -9.13 24.47
N ASP A 270 5.25 -8.61 24.01
CA ASP A 270 5.16 -7.83 22.77
C ASP A 270 6.04 -6.59 22.86
N GLY A 271 6.55 -6.11 21.73
CA GLY A 271 7.48 -4.98 21.66
C GLY A 271 6.78 -3.63 21.83
N ILE A 272 6.11 -3.17 20.78
CA ILE A 272 5.36 -1.91 20.76
C ILE A 272 3.95 -2.22 20.29
N ASP A 273 2.97 -1.98 21.15
CA ASP A 273 1.54 -2.19 20.91
C ASP A 273 0.80 -0.86 20.84
N ILE A 274 0.38 -0.47 19.68
CA ILE A 274 -0.47 0.71 19.52
C ILE A 274 -1.92 0.28 19.67
N ASP A 275 -2.57 0.67 20.79
CA ASP A 275 -3.93 0.24 21.14
C ASP A 275 -4.90 1.42 21.13
N SER A 276 -5.85 1.43 20.20
CA SER A 276 -6.88 2.47 20.04
C SER A 276 -6.31 3.89 20.03
N SER A 277 -5.13 4.08 19.44
CA SER A 277 -4.38 5.32 19.42
C SER A 277 -4.17 5.81 17.97
N ARG A 278 -3.96 7.11 17.80
CA ARG A 278 -3.87 7.73 16.48
C ARG A 278 -2.72 8.70 16.32
N ASP A 279 -2.33 8.90 15.05
CA ASP A 279 -1.24 9.81 14.66
C ASP A 279 0.06 9.42 15.38
N VAL A 280 0.58 8.22 15.00
CA VAL A 280 1.70 7.58 15.66
C VAL A 280 2.86 7.43 14.70
N LEU A 281 4.06 7.79 15.15
CA LEU A 281 5.33 7.51 14.47
C LEU A 281 6.18 6.55 15.31
N ILE A 282 6.63 5.47 14.69
CA ILE A 282 7.65 4.56 15.23
C ILE A 282 8.81 4.56 14.23
N GLU A 283 10.00 4.98 14.67
CA GLU A 283 11.16 4.99 13.79
C GLU A 283 12.47 4.65 14.50
N TYR A 284 13.37 4.01 13.76
CA TYR A 284 14.70 3.63 14.24
C TYR A 284 14.67 2.79 15.53
N CYS A 285 13.65 1.98 15.71
CA CYS A 285 13.54 1.07 16.86
C CYS A 285 14.13 -0.30 16.54
N SER A 286 14.56 -1.02 17.58
CA SER A 286 15.05 -2.41 17.49
C SER A 286 14.36 -3.26 18.55
N LEU A 287 13.60 -4.27 18.11
CA LEU A 287 12.76 -5.09 18.98
C LEU A 287 13.21 -6.55 18.94
N ASP A 288 13.54 -7.10 20.12
CA ASP A 288 13.87 -8.49 20.36
C ASP A 288 12.93 -9.05 21.43
N CYS A 289 11.85 -9.70 21.00
CA CYS A 289 10.70 -10.05 21.82
C CYS A 289 10.41 -11.56 21.77
N GLN A 290 9.55 -12.03 22.65
CA GLN A 290 9.05 -13.42 22.61
C GLN A 290 7.70 -13.51 21.88
N ASP A 291 6.93 -12.43 21.84
CA ASP A 291 5.65 -12.33 21.13
C ASP A 291 5.75 -11.29 19.99
N ASP A 292 4.68 -10.61 19.63
CA ASP A 292 4.61 -9.72 18.48
C ASP A 292 5.50 -8.46 18.63
N CYS A 293 6.21 -8.03 17.55
CA CYS A 293 7.11 -6.88 17.65
C CYS A 293 6.38 -5.54 17.50
N TYR A 294 5.93 -5.18 16.28
CA TYR A 294 5.18 -3.95 16.01
C TYR A 294 3.70 -4.30 15.85
N THR A 295 2.89 -4.01 16.85
CA THR A 295 1.53 -4.53 16.93
C THR A 295 0.48 -3.43 16.98
N MET A 296 -0.59 -3.60 16.20
CA MET A 296 -1.76 -2.74 16.16
C MET A 296 -2.92 -3.46 16.82
N LYS A 297 -3.56 -2.83 17.81
CA LYS A 297 -4.68 -3.36 18.57
C LYS A 297 -5.78 -2.30 18.72
N SER A 298 -7.05 -2.71 18.90
CA SER A 298 -8.16 -1.74 19.08
C SER A 298 -9.35 -2.35 19.84
N GLY A 299 -9.05 -3.10 20.92
CA GLY A 299 -10.09 -3.71 21.73
C GLY A 299 -10.71 -4.98 21.17
N ARG A 300 -11.58 -5.61 21.93
CA ARG A 300 -12.20 -6.88 21.54
C ARG A 300 -13.65 -7.01 21.97
N GLY A 301 -14.41 -7.80 21.19
CA GLY A 301 -15.79 -8.14 21.49
C GLY A 301 -16.68 -6.91 21.60
N ASP A 302 -17.76 -7.05 22.33
CA ASP A 302 -18.74 -5.97 22.50
C ASP A 302 -18.12 -4.71 23.13
N ASP A 303 -17.30 -4.85 24.17
CA ASP A 303 -16.61 -3.71 24.81
C ASP A 303 -15.82 -2.87 23.80
N GLY A 304 -15.06 -3.53 22.92
CA GLY A 304 -14.25 -2.84 21.92
C GLY A 304 -15.09 -2.22 20.81
N VAL A 305 -16.15 -2.91 20.35
CA VAL A 305 -17.08 -2.38 19.34
C VAL A 305 -17.88 -1.19 19.87
N ASP A 306 -18.32 -1.23 21.14
CA ASP A 306 -19.07 -0.15 21.78
C ASP A 306 -18.17 1.07 22.07
N THR A 307 -16.90 0.84 22.42
CA THR A 307 -15.89 1.90 22.56
C THR A 307 -15.61 2.61 21.22
N ALA A 308 -15.57 1.83 20.12
CA ALA A 308 -15.45 2.30 18.73
C ALA A 308 -14.25 3.27 18.47
N ILE A 309 -13.14 3.12 19.20
CA ILE A 309 -11.93 3.93 19.02
C ILE A 309 -10.90 3.09 18.24
N PRO A 310 -10.57 3.48 17.00
CA PRO A 310 -9.62 2.73 16.19
C PRO A 310 -8.17 3.00 16.56
N THR A 311 -7.30 2.11 16.13
CA THR A 311 -5.88 2.42 15.89
C THR A 311 -5.75 2.91 14.46
N GLU A 312 -5.28 4.14 14.27
CA GLU A 312 -5.23 4.74 12.94
C GLU A 312 -4.08 5.71 12.72
N ASN A 313 -3.69 5.86 11.44
CA ASN A 313 -2.64 6.77 11.02
C ASN A 313 -1.30 6.47 11.72
N VAL A 314 -0.85 5.23 11.63
CA VAL A 314 0.41 4.78 12.21
C VAL A 314 1.47 4.64 11.12
N VAL A 315 2.62 5.22 11.34
CA VAL A 315 3.80 5.07 10.48
C VAL A 315 4.89 4.33 11.23
N ILE A 316 5.44 3.28 10.62
CA ILE A 316 6.59 2.54 11.13
C ILE A 316 7.66 2.56 10.05
N ARG A 317 8.84 3.08 10.37
CA ARG A 317 9.92 3.16 9.38
C ARG A 317 11.30 2.97 9.98
N ASN A 318 12.27 2.61 9.14
CA ASN A 318 13.69 2.49 9.49
C ASN A 318 13.92 1.67 10.76
N SER A 319 13.13 0.63 10.98
CA SER A 319 13.06 -0.09 12.24
C SER A 319 13.34 -1.58 12.04
N VAL A 320 13.78 -2.24 13.10
CA VAL A 320 14.23 -3.65 13.07
C VAL A 320 13.36 -4.49 14.00
N ALA A 321 12.94 -5.66 13.54
CA ALA A 321 12.38 -6.72 14.38
C ALA A 321 13.35 -7.92 14.32
N LEU A 322 13.92 -8.32 15.46
CA LEU A 322 14.88 -9.42 15.51
C LEU A 322 14.16 -10.74 15.73
N ARG A 323 13.68 -11.00 16.96
CA ARG A 323 12.89 -12.20 17.28
C ARG A 323 11.50 -11.77 17.67
N GLY A 324 10.54 -12.65 17.46
CA GLY A 324 9.16 -12.43 17.85
C GLY A 324 8.18 -13.28 17.06
N ALA A 325 6.93 -13.30 17.48
CA ALA A 325 5.88 -14.05 16.78
C ALA A 325 5.45 -13.39 15.45
N GLY A 326 5.68 -12.10 15.31
CA GLY A 326 5.44 -11.38 14.07
C GLY A 326 6.20 -10.06 14.00
N GLY A 327 6.68 -9.67 12.79
CA GLY A 327 7.36 -8.41 12.53
C GLY A 327 6.38 -7.25 12.66
N ILE A 328 5.41 -7.15 11.75
CA ILE A 328 4.24 -6.27 11.90
C ILE A 328 2.98 -7.12 12.08
N VAL A 329 2.14 -6.74 13.04
CA VAL A 329 0.96 -7.52 13.42
C VAL A 329 -0.27 -6.62 13.56
N CYS A 330 -1.38 -7.03 12.96
CA CYS A 330 -2.70 -6.45 13.22
C CYS A 330 -3.56 -7.48 13.96
N GLY A 331 -3.91 -7.17 15.21
CA GLY A 331 -4.78 -8.01 16.05
C GLY A 331 -4.05 -8.84 17.12
N THR A 332 -4.79 -9.75 17.82
CA THR A 332 -6.18 -10.22 17.60
C THR A 332 -7.26 -9.22 18.05
N GLU A 333 -6.93 -8.21 18.79
CA GLU A 333 -7.83 -7.18 19.31
C GLU A 333 -8.13 -6.15 18.19
N THR A 334 -9.25 -6.34 17.46
CA THR A 334 -9.58 -5.58 16.25
C THR A 334 -10.90 -4.84 16.33
N ALA A 335 -11.61 -4.89 17.45
CA ALA A 335 -13.02 -4.49 17.55
C ALA A 335 -13.28 -3.02 17.20
N GLY A 336 -12.42 -2.09 17.60
CA GLY A 336 -12.52 -0.66 17.26
C GLY A 336 -12.06 -0.31 15.84
N GLY A 337 -11.46 -1.28 15.13
CA GLY A 337 -10.87 -1.09 13.80
C GLY A 337 -9.39 -0.71 13.84
N ILE A 338 -8.63 -1.21 12.87
CA ILE A 338 -7.22 -0.87 12.63
C ILE A 338 -7.14 -0.36 11.20
N ARG A 339 -6.66 0.87 10.99
CA ARG A 339 -6.67 1.45 9.64
C ARG A 339 -5.58 2.48 9.40
N ASN A 340 -5.23 2.63 8.13
CA ASN A 340 -4.21 3.59 7.71
C ASN A 340 -2.87 3.32 8.40
N ILE A 341 -2.34 2.13 8.21
CA ILE A 341 -1.04 1.72 8.73
C ILE A 341 -0.05 1.71 7.57
N TYR A 342 1.09 2.36 7.74
CA TYR A 342 2.14 2.42 6.74
C TYR A 342 3.48 2.00 7.33
N LEU A 343 4.04 0.92 6.81
CA LEU A 343 5.36 0.43 7.20
C LEU A 343 6.30 0.44 5.99
N HIS A 344 7.49 1.04 6.16
CA HIS A 344 8.49 1.05 5.09
C HIS A 344 9.92 1.11 5.61
N ASP A 345 10.87 0.67 4.78
CA ASP A 345 12.29 0.68 5.09
C ASP A 345 12.62 -0.06 6.41
N CYS A 346 12.10 -1.29 6.56
CA CYS A 346 12.27 -2.08 7.77
C CYS A 346 13.01 -3.40 7.51
N ILE A 347 13.61 -3.96 8.57
CA ILE A 347 14.33 -5.24 8.54
C ILE A 347 13.70 -6.17 9.59
N PHE A 348 13.30 -7.37 9.17
CA PHE A 348 12.81 -8.43 10.05
C PHE A 348 13.76 -9.62 9.99
N ASP A 349 14.44 -9.90 11.09
CA ASP A 349 15.50 -10.93 11.15
C ASP A 349 15.24 -11.91 12.30
N GLY A 350 14.63 -13.05 11.99
CA GLY A 350 14.36 -14.13 12.92
C GLY A 350 12.97 -14.11 13.57
N THR A 351 12.01 -13.33 13.06
CA THR A 351 10.62 -13.43 13.51
C THR A 351 9.94 -14.69 12.95
N ASP A 352 8.91 -15.22 13.67
CA ASP A 352 8.13 -16.34 13.16
C ASP A 352 7.41 -15.98 11.85
N GLN A 353 6.83 -14.79 11.77
CA GLN A 353 6.09 -14.27 10.62
C GLN A 353 6.53 -12.83 10.30
N ALA A 354 6.56 -12.45 9.02
CA ALA A 354 6.86 -11.07 8.67
C ALA A 354 5.62 -10.18 8.81
N PHE A 355 4.56 -10.50 8.05
CA PHE A 355 3.32 -9.75 7.95
C PHE A 355 2.18 -10.60 8.50
N ARG A 356 1.69 -10.25 9.68
CA ARG A 356 0.74 -11.07 10.44
C ARG A 356 -0.57 -10.37 10.66
N PHE A 357 -1.66 -10.88 10.06
CA PHE A 357 -3.02 -10.41 10.26
C PHE A 357 -3.82 -11.48 10.98
N LYS A 358 -4.32 -11.15 12.16
CA LYS A 358 -5.04 -12.13 12.97
C LYS A 358 -6.25 -11.52 13.66
N SER A 359 -7.36 -12.23 13.59
CA SER A 359 -8.55 -11.96 14.40
C SER A 359 -9.28 -13.29 14.59
N ARG A 360 -10.50 -13.26 15.04
CA ARG A 360 -11.34 -14.44 15.16
C ARG A 360 -12.78 -14.08 15.52
N ARG A 361 -13.69 -14.94 15.17
CA ARG A 361 -15.05 -14.82 15.71
C ARG A 361 -15.02 -14.97 17.24
N PRO A 362 -15.70 -14.20 18.04
CA PRO A 362 -16.45 -12.96 17.83
C PRO A 362 -15.65 -11.72 18.31
N ARG A 363 -14.51 -11.42 17.71
CA ARG A 363 -13.69 -10.26 18.10
C ARG A 363 -14.29 -8.93 17.65
N GLY A 364 -14.90 -8.89 16.48
CA GLY A 364 -15.41 -7.67 15.85
C GLY A 364 -14.34 -6.81 15.15
N GLY A 365 -14.80 -5.79 14.44
CA GLY A 365 -13.95 -4.85 13.73
C GLY A 365 -13.09 -5.49 12.64
N GLY A 366 -11.83 -5.11 12.54
CA GLY A 366 -10.92 -5.65 11.54
C GLY A 366 -9.75 -4.74 11.22
N ALA A 367 -9.03 -5.07 10.13
CA ALA A 367 -7.94 -4.26 9.62
C ALA A 367 -8.18 -3.86 8.17
N GLU A 368 -7.85 -2.60 7.84
CA GLU A 368 -8.02 -2.04 6.51
C GLU A 368 -7.00 -0.94 6.19
N ASN A 369 -6.72 -0.74 4.90
CA ASN A 369 -5.78 0.29 4.44
C ASN A 369 -4.39 0.09 5.08
N ILE A 370 -3.82 -1.09 4.90
CA ILE A 370 -2.50 -1.44 5.40
C ILE A 370 -1.52 -1.46 4.23
N TYR A 371 -0.46 -0.70 4.33
CA TYR A 371 0.54 -0.50 3.30
C TYR A 371 1.92 -0.86 3.83
N ILE A 372 2.58 -1.79 3.17
CA ILE A 372 3.90 -2.29 3.56
C ILE A 372 4.78 -2.30 2.31
N GLU A 373 5.89 -1.61 2.37
CA GLU A 373 6.84 -1.59 1.27
C GLU A 373 8.29 -1.54 1.75
N ARG A 374 9.21 -2.00 0.91
CA ARG A 374 10.65 -1.95 1.15
C ARG A 374 11.04 -2.61 2.48
N VAL A 375 10.84 -3.93 2.54
CA VAL A 375 11.20 -4.75 3.71
C VAL A 375 12.15 -5.86 3.31
N LYS A 376 13.23 -6.02 4.08
CA LYS A 376 14.07 -7.22 4.07
C LYS A 376 13.67 -8.14 5.22
N ALA A 377 13.55 -9.44 4.94
CA ALA A 377 13.10 -10.38 5.95
C ALA A 377 13.84 -11.72 5.88
N ASP A 378 14.23 -12.25 7.04
CA ASP A 378 14.63 -13.66 7.26
C ASP A 378 13.68 -14.26 8.30
N ILE A 379 12.81 -15.19 7.89
CA ILE A 379 11.59 -15.55 8.62
C ILE A 379 11.57 -17.05 8.92
N LEU A 380 11.16 -17.41 10.11
CA LEU A 380 11.16 -18.81 10.53
C LEU A 380 9.96 -19.61 9.99
N ARG A 381 8.80 -18.95 9.73
CA ARG A 381 7.56 -19.63 9.34
C ARG A 381 6.91 -19.02 8.10
N ASP A 382 6.04 -18.04 8.26
CA ASP A 382 5.21 -17.53 7.15
C ASP A 382 5.58 -16.08 6.82
N ALA A 383 5.85 -15.77 5.56
CA ALA A 383 6.11 -14.40 5.18
C ALA A 383 4.82 -13.55 5.26
N LEU A 384 3.76 -13.96 4.57
CA LEU A 384 2.43 -13.37 4.71
C LEU A 384 1.48 -14.37 5.38
N PHE A 385 1.03 -14.03 6.57
CA PHE A 385 0.10 -14.85 7.36
C PHE A 385 -1.18 -14.09 7.69
N CYS A 386 -2.32 -14.71 7.42
CA CYS A 386 -3.63 -14.23 7.85
C CYS A 386 -4.45 -15.38 8.43
N ASP A 387 -4.99 -15.21 9.64
CA ASP A 387 -5.93 -16.14 10.26
C ASP A 387 -7.09 -15.39 10.91
N LEU A 388 -8.27 -15.48 10.28
CA LEU A 388 -9.53 -14.94 10.82
C LEU A 388 -10.42 -16.02 11.42
N LEU A 389 -10.04 -17.29 11.32
CA LEU A 389 -10.77 -18.41 11.95
C LEU A 389 -10.34 -18.59 13.40
N GLY A 390 -9.06 -18.40 13.70
CA GLY A 390 -8.46 -18.71 15.00
C GLY A 390 -8.36 -20.20 15.25
N SER A 391 -8.06 -20.58 16.47
CA SER A 391 -7.94 -21.99 16.86
C SER A 391 -9.08 -22.42 17.79
N SER A 392 -9.42 -23.72 17.72
CA SER A 392 -10.42 -24.33 18.61
C SER A 392 -10.07 -24.21 20.09
N ARG A 393 -8.79 -24.04 20.43
CA ARG A 393 -8.35 -23.76 21.80
C ARG A 393 -8.99 -22.49 22.37
N TRP A 394 -9.18 -21.46 21.55
CA TRP A 394 -9.63 -20.13 21.96
C TRP A 394 -11.11 -19.91 21.72
N VAL A 395 -11.65 -20.40 20.61
CA VAL A 395 -13.02 -20.12 20.18
C VAL A 395 -13.84 -21.38 19.91
N GLY A 396 -13.35 -22.56 20.28
CA GLY A 396 -14.08 -23.81 20.17
C GLY A 396 -14.57 -24.08 18.73
N GLN A 397 -15.85 -24.35 18.59
CA GLN A 397 -16.47 -24.64 17.29
C GLN A 397 -16.46 -23.43 16.33
N LEU A 398 -16.35 -22.19 16.82
CA LEU A 398 -16.27 -21.00 15.99
C LEU A 398 -15.00 -20.93 15.11
N ALA A 399 -13.97 -21.74 15.42
CA ALA A 399 -12.79 -21.91 14.58
C ALA A 399 -13.06 -22.76 13.31
N GLN A 400 -14.21 -23.42 13.21
CA GLN A 400 -14.55 -24.22 12.03
C GLN A 400 -14.91 -23.27 10.88
N ARG A 401 -14.38 -23.56 9.69
CA ARG A 401 -14.68 -22.80 8.48
C ARG A 401 -16.17 -22.88 8.12
N TYR A 402 -16.75 -24.09 8.17
CA TYR A 402 -18.14 -24.35 7.79
C TYR A 402 -18.95 -24.96 8.94
N PRO A 403 -20.26 -24.70 8.95
CA PRO A 403 -21.01 -23.86 8.02
C PRO A 403 -20.61 -22.38 8.15
N ALA A 404 -20.78 -21.61 7.04
CA ALA A 404 -20.65 -20.15 7.09
C ALA A 404 -21.68 -19.58 8.09
N LEU A 405 -21.27 -18.60 8.88
CA LEU A 405 -22.13 -18.01 9.90
C LEU A 405 -22.79 -16.72 9.40
N GLU A 406 -23.79 -16.25 10.13
CA GLU A 406 -24.37 -14.92 9.88
C GLU A 406 -23.32 -13.83 10.18
N VAL A 407 -23.23 -12.84 9.29
CA VAL A 407 -22.37 -11.67 9.50
C VAL A 407 -22.99 -10.76 10.55
N THR A 408 -22.27 -10.52 11.63
CA THR A 408 -22.70 -9.65 12.73
C THR A 408 -21.67 -8.52 12.96
N ARG A 409 -21.95 -7.61 13.89
CA ARG A 409 -20.98 -6.58 14.31
C ARG A 409 -19.67 -7.16 14.90
N LEU A 410 -19.70 -8.42 15.31
CA LEU A 410 -18.55 -9.15 15.87
C LEU A 410 -17.84 -10.03 14.82
N THR A 411 -18.28 -10.01 13.56
CA THR A 411 -17.57 -10.71 12.48
C THR A 411 -16.37 -9.85 12.03
N PRO A 412 -15.13 -10.33 12.18
CA PRO A 412 -13.97 -9.54 11.81
C PRO A 412 -13.77 -9.49 10.30
N TYR A 413 -13.22 -8.35 9.82
CA TYR A 413 -12.88 -8.16 8.41
C TYR A 413 -11.38 -7.91 8.20
N LEU A 414 -10.91 -8.18 6.98
CA LEU A 414 -9.59 -7.79 6.49
C LEU A 414 -9.74 -7.29 5.06
N ARG A 415 -9.30 -6.04 4.78
CA ARG A 415 -9.44 -5.47 3.44
C ARG A 415 -8.42 -4.39 3.12
N ASN A 416 -8.15 -4.18 1.82
CA ASN A 416 -7.22 -3.17 1.34
C ASN A 416 -5.82 -3.32 1.94
N ILE A 417 -5.20 -4.47 1.68
CA ILE A 417 -3.84 -4.78 2.12
C ILE A 417 -2.92 -4.72 0.91
N SER A 418 -1.89 -3.90 0.99
CA SER A 418 -0.88 -3.76 -0.06
C SER A 418 0.51 -4.02 0.51
N ILE A 419 1.17 -5.04 -0.02
CA ILE A 419 2.52 -5.45 0.39
C ILE A 419 3.35 -5.60 -0.88
N HIS A 420 4.44 -4.83 -1.01
CA HIS A 420 5.29 -4.89 -2.20
C HIS A 420 6.72 -4.44 -1.92
N ASP A 421 7.61 -4.70 -2.89
CA ASP A 421 9.03 -4.42 -2.81
C ASP A 421 9.66 -5.11 -1.59
N ILE A 422 9.52 -6.45 -1.55
CA ILE A 422 9.91 -7.28 -0.42
C ILE A 422 11.03 -8.24 -0.83
N GLU A 423 12.04 -8.32 0.00
CA GLU A 423 13.14 -9.27 -0.11
C GLU A 423 13.07 -10.26 1.07
N ILE A 424 12.83 -11.55 0.79
CA ILE A 424 12.72 -12.59 1.82
C ILE A 424 13.89 -13.57 1.63
N GLU A 425 14.84 -13.52 2.55
CA GLU A 425 16.01 -14.37 2.49
C GLU A 425 15.63 -15.85 2.69
N ASN A 426 14.80 -16.13 3.68
CA ASN A 426 14.23 -17.45 3.93
C ASN A 426 12.85 -17.34 4.58
N CYS A 427 11.96 -18.29 4.25
CA CYS A 427 10.74 -18.55 5.01
C CYS A 427 10.29 -20.01 4.80
N ARG A 428 9.41 -20.51 5.66
CA ARG A 428 8.80 -21.82 5.45
C ARG A 428 7.69 -21.75 4.41
N ASN A 429 6.72 -20.86 4.61
CA ASN A 429 5.63 -20.63 3.66
C ASN A 429 5.68 -19.18 3.17
N LEU A 430 5.50 -18.98 1.86
CA LEU A 430 5.44 -17.64 1.30
C LEU A 430 4.13 -16.93 1.68
N ILE A 431 2.99 -17.57 1.45
CA ILE A 431 1.66 -17.00 1.72
C ILE A 431 0.79 -18.06 2.39
N ASN A 432 0.15 -17.69 3.49
CA ASN A 432 -0.82 -18.53 4.19
C ASN A 432 -1.99 -17.69 4.69
N ILE A 433 -3.09 -17.67 3.94
CA ILE A 433 -4.28 -16.87 4.24
C ILE A 433 -5.47 -17.80 4.47
N ALA A 434 -6.09 -17.68 5.64
CA ALA A 434 -7.32 -18.34 6.03
C ALA A 434 -8.34 -17.29 6.52
N ALA A 435 -9.20 -16.82 5.61
CA ALA A 435 -10.23 -15.87 5.94
C ALA A 435 -11.58 -16.55 6.24
N LEU A 436 -12.65 -15.77 6.39
CA LEU A 436 -13.99 -16.27 6.73
C LEU A 436 -14.84 -16.48 5.48
N PRO A 437 -15.54 -17.61 5.35
CA PRO A 437 -16.40 -17.85 4.19
C PRO A 437 -17.61 -16.90 4.14
N GLU A 438 -18.13 -16.45 5.30
CA GLU A 438 -19.23 -15.50 5.40
C GLU A 438 -18.82 -14.05 5.15
N LEU A 439 -17.55 -13.70 5.38
CA LEU A 439 -17.00 -12.37 5.14
C LEU A 439 -15.57 -12.53 4.64
N LYS A 440 -15.43 -12.77 3.34
CA LYS A 440 -14.13 -12.98 2.70
C LYS A 440 -13.20 -11.79 2.94
N ALA A 441 -11.92 -12.07 3.19
CA ALA A 441 -10.93 -11.00 3.10
C ALA A 441 -10.94 -10.41 1.70
N SER A 442 -10.69 -9.11 1.58
CA SER A 442 -10.84 -8.48 0.27
C SER A 442 -9.71 -7.54 -0.08
N SER A 443 -9.41 -7.47 -1.38
CA SER A 443 -8.48 -6.49 -1.91
C SER A 443 -7.09 -6.63 -1.30
N ILE A 444 -6.48 -7.78 -1.53
CA ILE A 444 -5.12 -8.10 -1.10
C ILE A 444 -4.19 -8.05 -2.30
N PHE A 445 -3.18 -7.19 -2.22
CA PHE A 445 -2.10 -7.08 -3.18
C PHE A 445 -0.78 -7.54 -2.56
N PHE A 446 -0.08 -8.45 -3.25
CA PHE A 446 1.25 -8.90 -2.88
C PHE A 446 2.11 -8.90 -4.14
N GLY A 447 3.10 -7.99 -4.21
CA GLY A 447 3.79 -7.72 -5.47
C GLY A 447 5.26 -7.38 -5.33
N ASN A 448 6.00 -7.56 -6.43
CA ASN A 448 7.44 -7.31 -6.51
C ASN A 448 8.19 -7.92 -5.32
N VAL A 449 8.15 -9.27 -5.23
CA VAL A 449 8.75 -10.03 -4.13
C VAL A 449 9.80 -10.99 -4.68
N SER A 450 10.97 -10.97 -4.07
CA SER A 450 11.96 -12.04 -4.21
C SER A 450 12.02 -12.84 -2.92
N ALA A 451 11.93 -14.16 -3.00
CA ALA A 451 11.85 -14.99 -1.82
C ALA A 451 12.52 -16.36 -2.01
N ARG A 452 13.12 -16.87 -0.95
CA ARG A 452 13.42 -18.29 -0.82
C ARG A 452 12.47 -18.91 0.20
N CYS A 453 11.76 -19.98 -0.19
CA CYS A 453 10.78 -20.62 0.69
C CYS A 453 10.73 -22.14 0.52
N GLU A 454 10.34 -22.86 1.58
CA GLU A 454 10.11 -24.30 1.48
C GLU A 454 8.82 -24.60 0.72
N LYS A 455 7.76 -23.79 0.94
CA LYS A 455 6.43 -23.95 0.32
C LYS A 455 5.87 -22.60 -0.13
N LEU A 456 5.12 -22.64 -1.21
CA LEU A 456 4.39 -21.47 -1.69
C LEU A 456 3.16 -21.14 -0.84
N GLY A 457 2.50 -22.18 -0.29
CA GLY A 457 1.39 -22.05 0.64
C GLY A 457 0.03 -21.98 -0.01
N LYS A 458 -0.90 -21.23 0.60
CA LYS A 458 -2.32 -21.19 0.15
C LYS A 458 -3.02 -19.89 0.50
N VAL A 459 -4.08 -19.62 -0.26
CA VAL A 459 -5.03 -18.54 0.00
C VAL A 459 -6.46 -19.08 0.01
N GLN A 460 -7.22 -18.73 1.03
CA GLN A 460 -8.57 -19.23 1.27
C GLN A 460 -9.53 -18.12 1.62
N ASP A 461 -10.71 -18.10 0.96
CA ASP A 461 -11.82 -17.16 1.18
C ASP A 461 -11.41 -15.69 0.99
N VAL A 462 -10.82 -15.37 -0.16
CA VAL A 462 -10.43 -14.01 -0.55
C VAL A 462 -11.21 -13.54 -1.76
N ASN A 463 -11.62 -12.28 -1.77
CA ASN A 463 -12.24 -11.58 -2.87
C ASN A 463 -11.34 -10.43 -3.34
N GLY A 464 -10.79 -10.52 -4.55
CA GLY A 464 -9.84 -9.54 -5.06
C GLY A 464 -8.41 -9.78 -4.52
N LEU A 465 -7.80 -10.90 -4.93
CA LEU A 465 -6.39 -11.18 -4.73
C LEU A 465 -5.58 -10.77 -5.95
N SER A 466 -4.49 -10.05 -5.76
CA SER A 466 -3.54 -9.74 -6.83
C SER A 466 -2.13 -10.13 -6.41
N ILE A 467 -1.56 -11.08 -7.12
CA ILE A 467 -0.17 -11.55 -7.00
C ILE A 467 0.57 -11.10 -8.25
N LYS A 468 1.62 -10.28 -8.11
CA LYS A 468 2.32 -9.72 -9.27
C LYS A 468 3.83 -9.65 -9.08
N GLY A 469 4.59 -10.16 -10.08
CA GLY A 469 6.05 -10.05 -10.11
C GLY A 469 6.71 -10.77 -8.94
N ILE A 470 6.29 -11.99 -8.62
CA ILE A 470 6.84 -12.79 -7.53
C ILE A 470 7.85 -13.79 -8.08
N ARG A 471 9.08 -13.70 -7.60
CA ARG A 471 10.18 -14.62 -7.91
C ARG A 471 10.51 -15.44 -6.68
N VAL A 472 10.41 -16.75 -6.80
CA VAL A 472 10.72 -17.64 -5.68
C VAL A 472 11.80 -18.65 -6.04
N GLU A 473 12.65 -18.95 -5.06
CA GLU A 473 13.48 -20.15 -5.05
C GLU A 473 12.82 -21.16 -4.11
N SER A 474 12.32 -22.28 -4.66
CA SER A 474 11.59 -23.28 -3.90
C SER A 474 11.65 -24.66 -4.58
N GLU A 475 11.52 -25.71 -3.78
CA GLU A 475 11.23 -27.06 -4.32
C GLU A 475 9.74 -27.19 -4.69
N ASP A 476 8.88 -26.34 -4.10
CA ASP A 476 7.44 -26.32 -4.39
C ASP A 476 7.15 -25.48 -5.65
N THR A 477 6.27 -25.98 -6.50
CA THR A 477 5.83 -25.31 -7.73
C THR A 477 4.32 -25.14 -7.79
N HIS A 478 3.61 -25.47 -6.70
CA HIS A 478 2.16 -25.46 -6.61
C HIS A 478 1.66 -24.48 -5.56
N PHE A 479 0.74 -23.60 -5.94
CA PHE A 479 0.08 -22.65 -5.07
C PHE A 479 -1.42 -22.89 -5.02
N THR A 480 -1.98 -23.07 -3.84
CA THR A 480 -3.38 -23.40 -3.65
C THR A 480 -4.27 -22.16 -3.48
N VAL A 481 -5.34 -22.07 -4.25
CA VAL A 481 -6.37 -21.05 -4.17
C VAL A 481 -7.72 -21.72 -3.86
N ASP A 482 -8.30 -21.42 -2.70
CA ASP A 482 -9.51 -22.11 -2.22
C ASP A 482 -10.65 -21.10 -2.00
N ALA A 483 -11.74 -21.27 -2.75
CA ALA A 483 -12.95 -20.44 -2.68
C ALA A 483 -12.69 -18.93 -2.80
N CYS A 484 -11.78 -18.53 -3.69
CA CYS A 484 -11.45 -17.14 -3.98
C CYS A 484 -12.20 -16.61 -5.19
N ASP A 485 -12.52 -15.31 -5.16
CA ASP A 485 -13.13 -14.61 -6.28
C ASP A 485 -12.20 -13.47 -6.73
N TYR A 486 -12.20 -13.16 -8.05
CA TYR A 486 -11.37 -12.10 -8.64
C TYR A 486 -9.89 -12.20 -8.25
N ALA A 487 -9.31 -13.39 -8.44
CA ALA A 487 -7.89 -13.61 -8.18
C ALA A 487 -7.06 -13.48 -9.46
N SER A 488 -5.98 -12.71 -9.40
CA SER A 488 -5.07 -12.48 -10.51
C SER A 488 -3.63 -12.83 -10.16
N PHE A 489 -2.97 -13.52 -11.07
CA PHE A 489 -1.57 -13.95 -10.96
C PHE A 489 -0.81 -13.48 -12.20
N PHE A 490 0.10 -12.52 -12.02
CA PHE A 490 0.91 -11.93 -13.07
C PHE A 490 2.39 -12.13 -12.76
N GLY A 491 3.07 -12.99 -13.51
CA GLY A 491 4.50 -13.26 -13.30
C GLY A 491 4.78 -13.84 -11.93
N PHE A 492 4.15 -14.94 -11.59
CA PHE A 492 4.44 -15.73 -10.40
C PHE A 492 5.23 -16.97 -10.82
N ALA A 493 6.54 -16.98 -10.55
CA ALA A 493 7.44 -18.01 -11.07
C ALA A 493 8.49 -18.49 -10.08
N ASN A 494 8.88 -19.74 -10.26
CA ASN A 494 9.99 -20.38 -9.56
C ASN A 494 11.27 -20.21 -10.38
N THR A 495 12.19 -19.40 -9.89
CA THR A 495 13.45 -19.09 -10.56
C THR A 495 14.46 -20.21 -10.47
N SER A 496 14.41 -21.08 -9.45
CA SER A 496 15.29 -22.24 -9.33
C SER A 496 14.90 -23.41 -10.24
N LYS A 497 13.64 -23.44 -10.68
CA LYS A 497 13.10 -24.46 -11.60
C LYS A 497 12.88 -23.91 -13.01
N ASP A 498 13.07 -22.63 -13.21
CA ASP A 498 12.77 -21.90 -14.46
C ASP A 498 11.37 -22.21 -15.01
N CYS A 499 10.38 -22.14 -14.14
CA CYS A 499 8.99 -22.45 -14.49
C CYS A 499 7.99 -21.52 -13.80
N PRO A 500 6.85 -21.24 -14.45
CA PRO A 500 5.72 -20.58 -13.78
C PRO A 500 5.17 -21.45 -12.66
N ILE A 501 4.62 -20.80 -11.62
CA ILE A 501 3.91 -21.48 -10.54
C ILE A 501 2.57 -22.00 -11.06
N GLN A 502 2.29 -23.27 -10.77
CA GLN A 502 0.99 -23.87 -11.04
C GLN A 502 -0.03 -23.45 -9.97
N ILE A 503 -1.18 -22.92 -10.40
CA ILE A 503 -2.26 -22.52 -9.52
C ILE A 503 -3.27 -23.64 -9.40
N ASP A 504 -3.37 -24.25 -8.23
CA ASP A 504 -4.33 -25.32 -7.92
C ASP A 504 -5.56 -24.74 -7.25
N THR A 505 -6.75 -24.97 -7.82
CA THR A 505 -7.99 -24.44 -7.29
C THR A 505 -8.76 -25.47 -6.48
N ILE A 506 -9.27 -25.08 -5.31
CA ILE A 506 -10.17 -25.87 -4.47
C ILE A 506 -11.44 -25.05 -4.24
N GLY A 507 -12.59 -25.74 -4.20
CA GLY A 507 -13.86 -25.04 -4.07
C GLY A 507 -14.20 -24.22 -5.31
N LYS A 508 -15.20 -23.33 -5.17
CA LYS A 508 -15.62 -22.47 -6.28
C LYS A 508 -14.78 -21.20 -6.31
N CYS A 509 -13.97 -21.07 -7.35
CA CYS A 509 -13.24 -19.84 -7.66
C CYS A 509 -13.86 -19.18 -8.90
N ASN A 510 -14.25 -17.91 -8.79
CA ASN A 510 -14.80 -17.14 -9.91
C ASN A 510 -13.76 -16.11 -10.37
N TYR A 511 -13.68 -15.89 -11.69
CA TYR A 511 -12.81 -14.85 -12.30
C TYR A 511 -11.34 -14.98 -11.89
N LEU A 512 -10.76 -16.16 -12.17
CA LEU A 512 -9.34 -16.42 -12.01
C LEU A 512 -8.60 -16.02 -13.28
N CYS A 513 -7.63 -15.12 -13.15
CA CYS A 513 -6.74 -14.72 -14.25
C CYS A 513 -5.30 -15.12 -13.94
N ILE A 514 -4.68 -15.86 -14.84
CA ILE A 514 -3.28 -16.27 -14.73
C ILE A 514 -2.57 -15.79 -15.99
N GLN A 515 -1.63 -14.87 -15.84
CA GLN A 515 -0.72 -14.43 -16.90
C GLN A 515 0.72 -14.64 -16.47
N ASN A 516 1.33 -15.64 -17.05
CA ASN A 516 2.75 -15.90 -16.85
C ASN A 516 3.54 -15.15 -17.92
N TYR A 517 4.64 -14.54 -17.52
CA TYR A 517 5.61 -13.96 -18.43
C TYR A 517 7.02 -14.35 -17.99
N PRO A 518 8.01 -14.38 -18.90
CA PRO A 518 9.39 -14.67 -18.55
C PRO A 518 9.89 -13.66 -17.50
N LEU A 519 10.62 -14.13 -16.50
CA LEU A 519 11.21 -13.26 -15.45
C LEU A 519 12.66 -12.90 -15.78
N HIS A 520 13.02 -12.98 -17.04
CA HIS A 520 14.31 -12.57 -17.59
C HIS A 520 14.10 -11.72 -18.84
N PRO A 521 15.07 -10.91 -19.25
CA PRO A 521 14.99 -10.15 -20.48
C PRO A 521 14.68 -11.04 -21.69
N VAL A 522 13.70 -10.62 -22.50
CA VAL A 522 13.31 -11.31 -23.73
C VAL A 522 13.53 -10.39 -24.90
N ARG A 523 14.08 -10.93 -26.00
CA ARG A 523 14.16 -10.20 -27.25
C ARG A 523 12.99 -10.60 -28.16
N TYR A 524 12.15 -9.64 -28.47
CA TYR A 524 11.01 -9.83 -29.35
C TYR A 524 11.38 -9.63 -30.80
N SER A 525 10.77 -10.39 -31.70
CA SER A 525 10.85 -10.25 -33.15
C SER A 525 9.48 -10.22 -33.82
N SER A 526 8.43 -10.12 -33.02
CA SER A 526 7.01 -10.07 -33.42
C SER A 526 6.19 -9.40 -32.32
N ILE A 527 5.01 -8.94 -32.67
CA ILE A 527 4.01 -8.39 -31.76
C ILE A 527 2.97 -9.46 -31.48
N LYS A 528 2.69 -9.68 -30.19
CA LYS A 528 1.64 -10.58 -29.68
C LYS A 528 0.60 -9.79 -28.90
N PRO A 529 -0.45 -9.32 -29.56
CA PRO A 529 -1.44 -8.44 -28.93
C PRO A 529 -2.11 -9.07 -27.71
N GLY A 530 -2.17 -8.32 -26.63
CA GLY A 530 -2.81 -8.73 -25.38
C GLY A 530 -1.92 -9.53 -24.41
N GLU A 531 -0.74 -9.99 -24.82
CA GLU A 531 0.25 -10.55 -23.91
C GLU A 531 0.96 -9.45 -23.10
N VAL A 532 1.60 -9.84 -21.98
CA VAL A 532 2.45 -8.91 -21.21
C VAL A 532 3.70 -8.61 -22.03
N TRP A 533 3.93 -7.35 -22.34
CA TRP A 533 5.11 -6.89 -23.05
C TRP A 533 6.17 -6.44 -22.05
N LEU A 534 7.36 -7.03 -22.16
CA LEU A 534 8.49 -6.70 -21.29
C LEU A 534 9.42 -5.70 -21.98
N ASP A 535 10.01 -4.84 -21.19
CA ASP A 535 11.11 -3.99 -21.62
C ASP A 535 12.42 -4.79 -21.77
N THR A 536 13.48 -4.15 -22.20
CA THR A 536 14.80 -4.79 -22.41
C THR A 536 15.44 -5.28 -21.11
N ASP A 537 14.93 -4.86 -19.95
CA ASP A 537 15.38 -5.30 -18.63
C ASP A 537 14.51 -6.45 -18.07
N GLY A 538 13.47 -6.86 -18.81
CA GLY A 538 12.54 -7.93 -18.43
C GLY A 538 11.46 -7.50 -17.45
N LYS A 539 11.15 -6.20 -17.38
CA LYS A 539 10.05 -5.66 -16.58
C LYS A 539 8.83 -5.39 -17.46
N PRO A 540 7.60 -5.61 -16.99
CA PRO A 540 6.40 -5.23 -17.73
C PRO A 540 6.38 -3.73 -18.04
N ILE A 541 6.14 -3.39 -19.32
CA ILE A 541 5.98 -2.00 -19.74
C ILE A 541 4.79 -1.36 -19.02
N GLN A 542 4.99 -0.15 -18.52
CA GLN A 542 4.00 0.67 -17.81
C GLN A 542 3.92 2.03 -18.48
N ALA A 543 3.15 2.10 -19.55
CA ALA A 543 2.86 3.34 -20.27
C ALA A 543 1.42 3.25 -20.78
N HIS A 544 0.45 3.72 -20.00
CA HIS A 544 -0.98 3.59 -20.25
C HIS A 544 -1.58 4.92 -20.70
N GLY A 545 -2.75 4.91 -21.37
CA GLY A 545 -3.33 6.11 -21.96
C GLY A 545 -2.35 6.85 -22.88
N PHE A 546 -1.59 6.12 -23.61
CA PHE A 546 -0.29 6.47 -24.14
C PHE A 546 -0.30 7.04 -25.55
N GLN A 547 0.87 7.57 -25.93
CA GLN A 547 1.21 7.86 -27.31
C GLN A 547 2.49 7.16 -27.74
N VAL A 548 2.58 6.79 -29.01
CA VAL A 548 3.83 6.35 -29.63
C VAL A 548 4.18 7.29 -30.76
N THR A 549 5.41 7.77 -30.77
CA THR A 549 5.92 8.68 -31.82
C THR A 549 7.24 8.17 -32.37
N TYR A 550 7.57 8.59 -33.60
CA TYR A 550 8.87 8.33 -34.23
C TYR A 550 9.62 9.64 -34.44
N ARG A 551 10.80 9.75 -33.82
CA ARG A 551 11.65 10.94 -33.85
C ARG A 551 13.12 10.53 -33.99
N ASP A 552 13.87 11.27 -34.78
CA ASP A 552 15.32 11.14 -34.88
C ASP A 552 15.82 9.69 -35.09
N GLY A 553 15.04 8.94 -35.87
CA GLY A 553 15.36 7.54 -36.20
C GLY A 553 14.92 6.50 -35.15
N ARG A 554 14.22 6.88 -34.09
CA ARG A 554 13.78 5.99 -33.03
C ARG A 554 12.28 6.14 -32.72
N TYR A 555 11.68 5.08 -32.20
CA TYR A 555 10.35 5.07 -31.63
C TYR A 555 10.40 5.43 -30.16
N TYR A 556 9.41 6.19 -29.70
CA TYR A 556 9.22 6.53 -28.29
C TYR A 556 7.77 6.25 -27.90
N TRP A 557 7.61 5.43 -26.87
CA TRP A 557 6.32 5.09 -26.27
C TRP A 557 6.26 5.70 -24.89
N TYR A 558 5.37 6.65 -24.66
CA TYR A 558 5.22 7.30 -23.35
C TYR A 558 3.76 7.30 -22.92
N GLY A 559 3.53 7.16 -21.64
CA GLY A 559 2.19 7.05 -21.06
C GLY A 559 2.23 7.10 -19.54
N GLU A 560 1.07 6.94 -18.95
CA GLU A 560 0.91 6.93 -17.50
C GLU A 560 1.63 5.72 -16.88
N ASP A 561 2.50 5.96 -15.92
CA ASP A 561 3.00 4.90 -15.05
C ASP A 561 1.90 4.52 -14.04
N LYS A 562 1.51 3.26 -14.03
CA LYS A 562 0.54 2.70 -13.08
C LYS A 562 1.20 1.78 -12.04
N THR A 563 2.52 1.69 -12.01
CA THR A 563 3.27 0.75 -11.15
C THR A 563 2.94 0.94 -9.66
N ALA A 564 2.88 2.19 -9.19
CA ALA A 564 2.58 2.53 -7.81
C ALA A 564 1.11 2.93 -7.58
N THR A 565 0.24 2.75 -8.56
CA THR A 565 -1.22 2.89 -8.36
C THR A 565 -1.71 1.69 -7.56
N LEU A 566 -1.66 1.82 -6.26
CA LEU A 566 -2.00 0.76 -5.35
C LEU A 566 -3.47 0.81 -4.98
N PHE A 567 -4.05 -0.37 -4.84
CA PHE A 567 -5.41 -0.53 -4.36
C PHE A 567 -5.63 0.17 -3.02
N GLY A 568 -6.72 0.95 -2.91
CA GLY A 568 -7.07 1.64 -1.67
C GLY A 568 -6.18 2.83 -1.30
N THR A 569 -5.18 3.18 -2.14
CA THR A 569 -4.37 4.39 -1.93
C THR A 569 -4.96 5.58 -2.64
N ASN A 570 -4.54 6.79 -2.24
CA ASN A 570 -4.78 8.01 -2.99
C ASN A 570 -3.63 8.34 -3.97
N ARG A 571 -2.68 7.42 -4.17
CA ARG A 571 -1.66 7.51 -5.22
C ARG A 571 -2.27 7.05 -6.53
N VAL A 572 -2.70 7.98 -7.34
CA VAL A 572 -3.35 7.72 -8.64
C VAL A 572 -2.54 8.24 -9.82
N PHE A 573 -1.61 9.17 -9.60
CA PHE A 573 -0.65 9.65 -10.57
C PHE A 573 0.76 9.24 -10.14
N CYS A 574 1.41 8.39 -10.93
CA CYS A 574 2.75 7.88 -10.63
C CYS A 574 3.82 8.52 -11.54
N GLY A 575 3.40 9.34 -12.49
CA GLY A 575 4.25 9.99 -13.45
C GLY A 575 3.91 9.62 -14.90
N VAL A 576 4.69 10.15 -15.82
CA VAL A 576 4.69 9.77 -17.24
C VAL A 576 6.00 9.07 -17.55
N ARG A 577 5.93 7.78 -17.84
CA ARG A 577 7.08 6.95 -18.17
C ARG A 577 7.27 6.87 -19.67
N CYS A 578 8.53 6.81 -20.10
CA CYS A 578 8.89 6.74 -21.50
C CYS A 578 9.78 5.54 -21.80
N TYR A 579 9.53 4.89 -22.93
CA TYR A 579 10.34 3.82 -23.48
C TYR A 579 10.80 4.18 -24.88
N SER A 580 12.00 3.73 -25.28
CA SER A 580 12.51 3.90 -26.64
C SER A 580 12.79 2.58 -27.33
N SER A 581 12.66 2.54 -28.66
CA SER A 581 12.93 1.36 -29.47
C SER A 581 13.51 1.73 -30.83
N ASP A 582 14.45 0.93 -31.33
CA ASP A 582 15.00 1.04 -32.68
C ASP A 582 14.22 0.17 -33.68
N ASP A 583 13.46 -0.82 -33.22
CA ASP A 583 12.83 -1.85 -34.03
C ASP A 583 11.31 -2.00 -33.82
N PHE A 584 10.72 -1.22 -32.90
CA PHE A 584 9.29 -1.28 -32.51
C PHE A 584 8.89 -2.55 -31.71
N TYR A 585 9.83 -3.47 -31.50
CA TYR A 585 9.59 -4.71 -30.75
C TYR A 585 10.21 -4.68 -29.37
N ASN A 586 11.44 -4.13 -29.27
CA ASN A 586 12.25 -4.17 -28.06
C ASN A 586 12.37 -2.75 -27.50
N TRP A 587 11.77 -2.55 -26.33
CA TRP A 587 11.60 -1.24 -25.70
C TRP A 587 12.52 -1.08 -24.51
N LYS A 588 13.38 -0.09 -24.55
CA LYS A 588 14.28 0.29 -23.44
C LYS A 588 13.56 1.29 -22.56
N ASP A 589 13.56 1.07 -21.27
CA ASP A 589 13.04 2.02 -20.27
C ASP A 589 13.97 3.27 -20.20
N GLU A 590 13.42 4.45 -20.46
CA GLU A 590 14.10 5.74 -20.34
C GLU A 590 13.76 6.47 -19.04
N GLY A 591 12.87 5.87 -18.19
CA GLY A 591 12.43 6.42 -16.91
C GLY A 591 11.25 7.39 -17.02
N ASP A 592 10.99 8.08 -15.91
CA ASP A 592 9.91 9.07 -15.82
C ASP A 592 10.33 10.40 -16.44
N ILE A 593 9.69 10.77 -17.54
CA ILE A 593 9.89 12.07 -18.18
C ILE A 593 9.15 13.20 -17.45
N LEU A 594 8.10 12.86 -16.71
CA LEU A 594 7.37 13.73 -15.79
C LEU A 594 7.11 12.97 -14.48
N ALA A 595 7.78 13.41 -13.43
CA ALA A 595 7.63 12.80 -12.10
C ALA A 595 6.46 13.45 -11.31
N PRO A 596 5.78 12.69 -10.44
CA PRO A 596 4.78 13.25 -9.54
C PRO A 596 5.43 14.15 -8.48
N SER A 597 4.70 15.15 -8.03
CA SER A 597 5.13 16.04 -6.94
C SER A 597 4.75 15.48 -5.57
N ALA A 598 5.62 15.67 -4.59
CA ALA A 598 5.33 15.42 -3.18
C ALA A 598 4.59 16.61 -2.50
N ASP A 599 4.56 17.79 -3.13
CA ASP A 599 3.84 18.96 -2.61
C ASP A 599 2.33 18.77 -2.80
N PRO A 600 1.52 18.68 -1.72
CA PRO A 600 0.08 18.46 -1.81
C PRO A 600 -0.68 19.62 -2.48
N THR A 601 -0.06 20.78 -2.65
CA THR A 601 -0.64 21.93 -3.35
C THR A 601 -0.33 21.94 -4.85
N SER A 602 0.58 21.08 -5.29
CA SER A 602 0.98 20.99 -6.71
C SER A 602 -0.11 20.32 -7.55
N PRO A 603 -0.42 20.85 -8.73
CA PRO A 603 -1.24 20.16 -9.71
C PRO A 603 -0.68 18.81 -10.18
N LEU A 604 0.61 18.56 -9.97
CA LEU A 604 1.30 17.28 -10.27
C LEU A 604 1.39 16.36 -9.05
N HIS A 605 0.70 16.67 -7.96
CA HIS A 605 0.75 15.83 -6.76
C HIS A 605 0.24 14.41 -7.08
N TRP A 606 0.86 13.40 -6.51
CA TRP A 606 0.55 11.99 -6.75
C TRP A 606 -0.92 11.59 -6.44
N SER A 607 -1.69 12.40 -5.72
CA SER A 607 -3.14 12.19 -5.53
C SER A 607 -4.02 12.76 -6.63
N GLN A 608 -3.46 13.49 -7.60
CA GLN A 608 -4.20 14.04 -8.73
C GLN A 608 -4.46 12.95 -9.77
N LYS A 609 -5.66 12.90 -10.32
CA LYS A 609 -5.98 11.98 -11.42
C LYS A 609 -5.55 12.59 -12.75
N LEU A 610 -4.26 12.54 -13.07
CA LEU A 610 -3.71 12.98 -14.33
C LEU A 610 -3.58 11.81 -15.30
N GLU A 611 -4.15 11.94 -16.46
CA GLU A 611 -4.27 10.86 -17.43
C GLU A 611 -3.94 11.36 -18.85
N ARG A 612 -3.62 10.41 -19.76
CA ARG A 612 -3.43 10.58 -21.20
C ARG A 612 -2.42 11.68 -21.57
N PRO A 613 -1.12 11.50 -21.28
CA PRO A 613 -0.12 12.49 -21.67
C PRO A 613 0.01 12.60 -23.19
N HIS A 614 0.01 13.82 -23.71
CA HIS A 614 0.29 14.13 -25.12
C HIS A 614 1.36 15.20 -25.21
N ILE A 615 2.36 15.00 -26.05
CA ILE A 615 3.51 15.90 -26.22
C ILE A 615 3.45 16.49 -27.62
N VAL A 616 3.47 17.81 -27.69
CA VAL A 616 3.67 18.58 -28.93
C VAL A 616 4.90 19.46 -28.82
N TYR A 617 5.48 19.83 -29.94
CA TYR A 617 6.63 20.74 -29.97
C TYR A 617 6.17 22.13 -30.46
N SER A 618 6.51 23.17 -29.71
CA SER A 618 6.24 24.55 -30.12
C SER A 618 7.47 25.12 -30.83
N GLU A 619 7.37 25.32 -32.12
CA GLU A 619 8.41 25.99 -32.92
C GLU A 619 8.69 27.41 -32.40
N LYS A 620 7.65 28.08 -31.86
CA LYS A 620 7.75 29.45 -31.36
C LYS A 620 8.66 29.55 -30.11
N THR A 621 8.55 28.58 -29.20
CA THR A 621 9.30 28.61 -27.93
C THR A 621 10.51 27.70 -27.94
N GLY A 622 10.61 26.78 -28.90
CA GLY A 622 11.62 25.73 -28.94
C GLY A 622 11.46 24.69 -27.83
N LYS A 623 10.26 24.56 -27.26
CA LYS A 623 10.00 23.67 -26.13
C LYS A 623 9.02 22.54 -26.49
N TYR A 624 9.18 21.43 -25.80
CA TYR A 624 8.20 20.36 -25.75
C TYR A 624 7.14 20.71 -24.71
N VAL A 625 5.88 20.57 -25.08
CA VAL A 625 4.72 20.88 -24.23
C VAL A 625 3.93 19.60 -24.06
N CYS A 626 3.80 19.15 -22.82
CA CYS A 626 3.02 17.96 -22.48
C CYS A 626 1.71 18.38 -21.79
N TRP A 627 0.60 17.95 -22.37
CA TRP A 627 -0.74 18.11 -21.83
C TRP A 627 -1.18 16.83 -21.17
N LEU A 628 -1.83 16.95 -19.99
CA LEU A 628 -2.48 15.86 -19.27
C LEU A 628 -3.91 16.26 -18.94
N LYS A 629 -4.82 15.30 -19.00
CA LYS A 629 -6.19 15.46 -18.56
C LYS A 629 -6.28 15.28 -17.05
N TYR A 630 -6.86 16.25 -16.32
CA TYR A 630 -7.30 16.05 -14.95
C TYR A 630 -8.71 15.47 -14.95
N GLN A 631 -8.84 14.22 -14.46
CA GLN A 631 -10.12 13.51 -14.48
C GLN A 631 -11.06 13.97 -13.36
N ALA A 632 -12.07 14.76 -13.74
CA ALA A 632 -13.19 15.17 -12.90
C ALA A 632 -14.40 15.54 -13.78
N ASN A 633 -15.59 15.63 -13.20
CA ASN A 633 -16.78 16.11 -13.95
C ASN A 633 -16.60 17.53 -14.48
N ASP A 634 -15.73 18.31 -13.86
CA ASP A 634 -15.30 19.65 -14.27
C ASP A 634 -13.81 19.66 -14.65
N GLY A 635 -13.40 18.66 -15.44
CA GLY A 635 -12.04 18.41 -15.86
C GLY A 635 -11.37 19.59 -16.54
N HIS A 636 -10.05 19.65 -16.44
CA HIS A 636 -9.20 20.65 -17.09
C HIS A 636 -7.90 20.01 -17.57
N PHE A 637 -7.18 20.69 -18.44
CA PHE A 637 -5.84 20.26 -18.81
C PHE A 637 -4.80 20.82 -17.84
N VAL A 638 -3.85 19.99 -17.46
CA VAL A 638 -2.60 20.39 -16.80
C VAL A 638 -1.50 20.38 -17.84
N ILE A 639 -0.82 21.50 -17.99
CA ILE A 639 0.19 21.73 -19.03
C ILE A 639 1.56 21.87 -18.40
N THR A 640 2.51 21.11 -18.95
CA THR A 640 3.92 21.10 -18.52
C THR A 640 4.84 21.35 -19.73
N GLN A 641 6.07 21.79 -19.47
CA GLN A 641 7.06 22.07 -20.52
C GLN A 641 8.42 21.48 -20.19
N SER A 642 9.20 21.20 -21.25
CA SER A 642 10.61 20.81 -21.13
C SER A 642 11.41 21.31 -22.34
N ASP A 643 12.70 21.52 -22.15
CA ASP A 643 13.65 21.75 -23.25
C ASP A 643 14.04 20.46 -23.99
N SER A 644 13.77 19.30 -23.40
CA SER A 644 14.05 17.97 -23.95
C SER A 644 12.78 17.15 -24.09
N PHE A 645 12.68 16.33 -25.15
CA PHE A 645 11.58 15.38 -25.30
C PHE A 645 11.49 14.37 -24.14
N LEU A 646 12.63 13.95 -23.62
CA LEU A 646 12.73 13.04 -22.48
C LEU A 646 12.67 13.75 -21.11
N GLY A 647 12.24 15.00 -21.08
CA GLY A 647 12.05 15.72 -19.83
C GLY A 647 13.35 16.25 -19.20
N PRO A 648 13.33 16.61 -17.92
CA PRO A 648 12.13 16.62 -17.08
C PRO A 648 11.13 17.68 -17.50
N TYR A 649 9.83 17.36 -17.42
CA TYR A 649 8.76 18.32 -17.66
C TYR A 649 8.36 19.02 -16.37
N GLU A 650 8.15 20.34 -16.45
CA GLU A 650 7.77 21.18 -15.30
C GLU A 650 6.39 21.81 -15.52
N TYR A 651 5.61 21.93 -14.45
CA TYR A 651 4.29 22.55 -14.50
C TYR A 651 4.35 24.00 -14.96
N VAL A 652 3.45 24.36 -15.87
CA VAL A 652 3.30 25.73 -16.38
C VAL A 652 1.95 26.32 -16.01
N THR A 653 0.86 25.66 -16.39
CA THR A 653 -0.50 26.18 -16.20
C THR A 653 -1.54 25.08 -16.25
N SER A 654 -2.76 25.42 -15.85
CA SER A 654 -3.95 24.58 -16.02
C SER A 654 -5.04 25.38 -16.74
N ILE A 655 -5.70 24.77 -17.72
CA ILE A 655 -6.69 25.46 -18.54
C ILE A 655 -7.97 24.64 -18.75
N LYS A 656 -9.07 25.34 -18.95
CA LYS A 656 -10.30 24.86 -19.62
C LYS A 656 -10.36 25.53 -20.98
N PRO A 657 -10.08 24.78 -22.07
CA PRO A 657 -10.07 25.40 -23.39
C PRO A 657 -11.46 25.99 -23.70
N ASP A 658 -11.52 27.28 -24.07
CA ASP A 658 -12.75 28.03 -24.32
C ASP A 658 -13.82 27.89 -23.23
N GLY A 659 -13.41 27.53 -21.99
CA GLY A 659 -14.30 27.36 -20.85
C GLY A 659 -14.93 25.95 -20.75
N PHE A 660 -14.64 25.04 -21.68
CA PHE A 660 -15.15 23.68 -21.66
C PHE A 660 -14.45 22.82 -20.60
N ALA A 661 -15.23 21.98 -19.95
CA ALA A 661 -14.66 20.86 -19.22
C ALA A 661 -14.07 19.83 -20.19
N VAL A 662 -13.01 19.13 -19.79
CA VAL A 662 -12.28 18.20 -20.68
C VAL A 662 -12.35 16.76 -20.19
N GLY A 663 -12.51 15.84 -21.13
CA GLY A 663 -12.36 14.41 -20.98
C GLY A 663 -11.17 13.87 -21.78
N ASP A 664 -11.29 12.68 -22.33
CA ASP A 664 -10.27 12.06 -23.16
C ASP A 664 -9.96 12.89 -24.40
N PHE A 665 -8.70 12.88 -24.81
CA PHE A 665 -8.24 13.76 -25.89
C PHE A 665 -7.13 13.16 -26.72
N ASP A 666 -6.86 13.77 -27.87
CA ASP A 666 -5.70 13.57 -28.73
C ASP A 666 -5.19 14.89 -29.28
N MET A 667 -3.95 14.94 -29.68
CA MET A 667 -3.31 16.12 -30.24
C MET A 667 -2.52 15.78 -31.50
N TYR A 668 -2.54 16.70 -32.46
CA TYR A 668 -1.80 16.54 -33.70
C TYR A 668 -1.28 17.89 -34.19
N THR A 669 -0.04 17.89 -34.65
CA THR A 669 0.55 19.02 -35.35
C THR A 669 0.56 18.72 -36.84
N ASP A 670 -0.14 19.51 -37.60
CA ASP A 670 -0.19 19.39 -39.06
C ASP A 670 1.19 19.80 -39.66
N PRO A 671 1.88 18.87 -40.30
CA PRO A 671 3.21 19.15 -40.85
C PRO A 671 3.20 20.11 -42.05
N GLN A 672 2.03 20.33 -42.66
CA GLN A 672 1.93 21.23 -43.80
C GLN A 672 1.78 22.68 -43.36
N THR A 673 1.04 22.91 -42.29
CA THR A 673 0.70 24.25 -41.79
C THR A 673 1.48 24.65 -40.54
N GLY A 674 2.07 23.68 -39.81
CA GLY A 674 2.73 23.87 -38.52
C GLY A 674 1.74 24.16 -37.39
N LYS A 675 0.43 24.14 -37.66
CA LYS A 675 -0.60 24.36 -36.66
C LYS A 675 -0.86 23.07 -35.87
N SER A 676 -1.10 23.23 -34.57
CA SER A 676 -1.48 22.14 -33.70
C SER A 676 -2.95 22.20 -33.32
N TYR A 677 -3.55 21.03 -33.22
CA TYR A 677 -4.97 20.85 -32.90
C TYR A 677 -5.10 19.90 -31.74
N VAL A 678 -6.16 20.08 -30.93
CA VAL A 678 -6.56 19.18 -29.86
C VAL A 678 -8.02 18.77 -30.07
N TRP A 679 -8.28 17.46 -30.03
CA TRP A 679 -9.60 16.89 -29.94
C TRP A 679 -9.84 16.44 -28.53
N PHE A 680 -10.89 16.91 -27.87
CA PHE A 680 -11.21 16.47 -26.53
C PHE A 680 -12.70 16.24 -26.35
N GLU A 681 -13.02 15.24 -25.56
CA GLU A 681 -14.36 15.00 -25.07
C GLU A 681 -14.75 16.13 -24.11
N ARG A 682 -15.91 16.75 -24.33
CA ARG A 682 -16.64 17.42 -23.26
C ARG A 682 -17.37 16.33 -22.50
N PRO A 683 -17.04 16.05 -21.23
CA PRO A 683 -17.41 14.79 -20.58
C PRO A 683 -18.87 14.38 -20.76
N HIS A 684 -19.09 13.26 -21.47
CA HIS A 684 -20.39 12.68 -21.78
C HIS A 684 -21.31 13.55 -22.66
N TRP A 685 -20.71 14.45 -23.48
CA TRP A 685 -21.37 15.27 -24.45
C TRP A 685 -20.69 15.14 -25.82
N GLU A 686 -20.53 16.24 -26.55
CA GLU A 686 -19.89 16.30 -27.86
C GLU A 686 -18.35 16.26 -27.77
N TYR A 687 -17.71 16.07 -28.89
CA TYR A 687 -16.27 16.21 -29.08
C TYR A 687 -15.95 17.62 -29.60
N ILE A 688 -14.96 18.25 -29.01
CA ILE A 688 -14.45 19.55 -29.43
C ILE A 688 -13.15 19.38 -30.19
N CYS A 689 -13.03 19.94 -31.36
CA CYS A 689 -11.77 20.18 -32.08
C CYS A 689 -11.37 21.64 -31.91
N ALA A 690 -10.23 21.94 -31.31
CA ALA A 690 -9.75 23.31 -31.12
C ALA A 690 -8.32 23.50 -31.66
N GLU A 691 -8.04 24.67 -32.24
CA GLU A 691 -6.71 25.06 -32.69
C GLU A 691 -5.92 25.64 -31.53
N LEU A 692 -4.67 25.17 -31.35
CA LEU A 692 -3.80 25.63 -30.28
C LEU A 692 -3.19 27.00 -30.57
N THR A 693 -2.75 27.67 -29.52
CA THR A 693 -1.83 28.82 -29.63
C THR A 693 -0.47 28.37 -30.14
N GLU A 694 0.31 29.29 -30.77
CA GLU A 694 1.63 28.97 -31.33
C GLU A 694 2.65 28.48 -30.28
N ASP A 695 2.47 28.82 -28.99
CA ASP A 695 3.29 28.33 -27.88
C ASP A 695 2.78 27.00 -27.30
N CYS A 696 1.66 26.50 -27.86
CA CYS A 696 1.00 25.27 -27.43
C CYS A 696 0.57 25.25 -25.95
N LEU A 697 0.44 26.42 -25.30
CA LEU A 697 0.03 26.55 -23.90
C LEU A 697 -1.47 26.80 -23.72
N GLY A 698 -2.22 26.87 -24.83
CA GLY A 698 -3.65 27.12 -24.80
C GLY A 698 -4.28 26.93 -26.15
N VAL A 699 -5.55 27.33 -26.29
CA VAL A 699 -6.29 27.37 -27.54
C VAL A 699 -6.49 28.82 -28.00
N ASN A 700 -6.65 29.04 -29.30
CA ASN A 700 -6.73 30.39 -29.87
C ASN A 700 -8.18 30.91 -30.06
N GLY A 701 -9.18 30.18 -29.57
CA GLY A 701 -10.61 30.53 -29.66
C GLY A 701 -11.28 30.01 -30.94
N ARG A 702 -10.55 29.31 -31.82
CA ARG A 702 -11.13 28.64 -32.96
C ARG A 702 -11.41 27.18 -32.64
N PHE A 703 -12.68 26.79 -32.53
CA PHE A 703 -13.11 25.43 -32.28
C PHE A 703 -14.35 25.03 -33.10
N SER A 704 -14.63 23.72 -33.08
CA SER A 704 -15.83 23.13 -33.66
C SER A 704 -16.31 21.96 -32.80
N GLU A 705 -17.61 21.66 -32.90
CA GLU A 705 -18.29 20.61 -32.17
C GLU A 705 -18.62 19.44 -33.09
N HIS A 706 -18.29 18.22 -32.69
CA HIS A 706 -18.49 16.99 -33.46
C HIS A 706 -19.21 15.96 -32.64
N PHE A 707 -19.82 14.95 -33.26
CA PHE A 707 -20.63 13.89 -32.64
C PHE A 707 -21.73 14.41 -31.73
N VAL A 708 -22.36 15.54 -32.16
CA VAL A 708 -23.37 16.25 -31.38
C VAL A 708 -24.67 15.44 -31.25
N GLY A 709 -25.35 15.57 -30.13
CA GLY A 709 -26.67 14.97 -29.89
C GLY A 709 -26.65 13.51 -29.46
N LEU A 710 -25.46 12.93 -29.26
CA LEU A 710 -25.31 11.59 -28.67
C LEU A 710 -25.56 11.62 -27.16
N THR A 711 -25.95 10.50 -26.62
CA THR A 711 -26.12 10.32 -25.16
C THR A 711 -25.32 9.10 -24.71
N PRO A 712 -24.78 9.11 -23.47
CA PRO A 712 -24.08 7.94 -22.94
C PRO A 712 -24.93 6.66 -23.05
N PRO A 713 -24.33 5.51 -23.42
CA PRO A 713 -22.90 5.27 -23.61
C PRO A 713 -22.40 5.56 -25.05
N LEU A 714 -23.19 6.17 -25.90
CA LEU A 714 -22.85 6.43 -27.31
C LEU A 714 -22.03 7.71 -27.53
N THR A 715 -21.94 8.60 -26.55
CA THR A 715 -20.97 9.70 -26.56
C THR A 715 -19.56 9.17 -26.75
N ARG A 716 -18.71 9.98 -27.38
CA ARG A 716 -17.38 9.49 -27.82
C ARG A 716 -16.28 9.91 -26.85
N GLU A 717 -15.32 9.00 -26.60
CA GLU A 717 -14.09 9.22 -25.82
C GLU A 717 -12.89 8.55 -26.50
N ALA A 718 -11.69 8.66 -25.96
CA ALA A 718 -10.45 8.02 -26.42
C ALA A 718 -10.15 8.27 -27.90
N ALA A 719 -9.99 9.54 -28.26
CA ALA A 719 -9.58 9.89 -29.63
C ALA A 719 -8.20 9.33 -29.98
N ALA A 720 -8.04 8.87 -31.22
CA ALA A 720 -6.76 8.54 -31.81
C ALA A 720 -6.77 8.94 -33.30
N HIS A 721 -6.13 10.06 -33.61
CA HIS A 721 -6.11 10.68 -34.92
C HIS A 721 -4.93 10.18 -35.76
N PHE A 722 -5.16 10.06 -37.07
CA PHE A 722 -4.08 9.82 -38.03
C PHE A 722 -4.46 10.34 -39.43
N VAL A 723 -3.48 10.46 -40.30
CA VAL A 723 -3.66 10.94 -41.66
C VAL A 723 -3.20 9.90 -42.67
N LYS A 724 -4.05 9.59 -43.67
CA LYS A 724 -3.68 8.77 -44.84
C LYS A 724 -4.15 9.44 -46.15
N ASP A 725 -3.24 9.55 -47.09
CA ASP A 725 -3.49 10.11 -48.43
C ASP A 725 -4.16 11.50 -48.40
N GLY A 726 -3.79 12.32 -47.41
CA GLY A 726 -4.30 13.67 -47.19
C GLY A 726 -5.66 13.76 -46.50
N ARG A 727 -6.30 12.63 -46.16
CA ARG A 727 -7.54 12.57 -45.39
C ARG A 727 -7.25 12.28 -43.94
N HIS A 728 -8.00 12.86 -43.05
CA HIS A 728 -7.91 12.71 -41.62
C HIS A 728 -8.89 11.61 -41.16
N TYR A 729 -8.42 10.77 -40.27
CA TYR A 729 -9.20 9.70 -39.63
C TYR A 729 -9.09 9.83 -38.11
N ILE A 730 -10.15 9.55 -37.41
CA ILE A 730 -10.15 9.55 -35.94
C ILE A 730 -10.91 8.32 -35.40
N PHE A 731 -10.22 7.48 -34.63
CA PHE A 731 -10.86 6.44 -33.84
C PHE A 731 -11.40 7.05 -32.56
N THR A 732 -12.53 6.54 -32.09
CA THR A 732 -13.13 6.89 -30.80
C THR A 732 -13.79 5.65 -30.19
N SER A 733 -14.01 5.66 -28.87
CA SER A 733 -14.82 4.65 -28.17
C SER A 733 -16.07 5.26 -27.55
N GLY A 734 -17.00 4.43 -27.09
CA GLY A 734 -18.15 4.88 -26.31
C GLY A 734 -17.78 5.12 -24.85
N THR A 735 -18.60 5.92 -24.16
CA THR A 735 -18.36 6.30 -22.76
C THR A 735 -18.86 5.23 -21.79
N THR A 736 -18.04 4.21 -21.51
CA THR A 736 -18.37 3.05 -20.67
C THR A 736 -17.33 2.80 -19.57
N GLY A 737 -16.52 3.82 -19.28
CA GLY A 737 -15.39 3.68 -18.36
C GLY A 737 -14.42 2.59 -18.85
N TYR A 738 -13.94 1.74 -17.97
CA TYR A 738 -13.01 0.67 -18.34
C TYR A 738 -13.67 -0.59 -18.95
N THR A 739 -15.00 -0.55 -19.18
CA THR A 739 -15.72 -1.65 -19.83
C THR A 739 -15.52 -1.57 -21.35
N PRO A 740 -15.02 -2.63 -22.01
CA PRO A 740 -14.85 -2.63 -23.45
C PRO A 740 -16.15 -2.41 -24.20
N ASN A 741 -16.09 -1.65 -25.27
CA ASN A 741 -17.24 -1.29 -26.11
C ASN A 741 -16.79 -1.20 -27.59
N PRO A 742 -17.72 -1.11 -28.57
CA PRO A 742 -17.35 -0.97 -29.96
C PRO A 742 -16.69 0.42 -30.21
N SER A 743 -15.53 0.41 -30.86
CA SER A 743 -14.94 1.63 -31.42
C SER A 743 -15.74 2.11 -32.62
N GLU A 744 -15.63 3.39 -32.93
CA GLU A 744 -16.06 3.97 -34.21
C GLU A 744 -14.91 4.71 -34.84
N ILE A 745 -14.89 4.73 -36.17
CA ILE A 745 -13.98 5.59 -36.94
C ILE A 745 -14.76 6.60 -37.72
N ALA A 746 -14.26 7.84 -37.75
CA ALA A 746 -14.76 8.90 -38.62
C ALA A 746 -13.64 9.40 -39.53
N VAL A 747 -14.02 9.95 -40.68
CA VAL A 747 -13.13 10.55 -41.69
C VAL A 747 -13.55 11.97 -42.00
N PHE A 748 -12.57 12.87 -42.24
CA PHE A 748 -12.79 14.26 -42.56
C PHE A 748 -11.63 14.84 -43.37
N ASP A 749 -11.90 15.95 -44.07
CA ASP A 749 -10.90 16.64 -44.91
C ASP A 749 -10.50 18.01 -44.30
N ASP A 750 -11.29 18.56 -43.38
CA ASP A 750 -11.04 19.82 -42.66
C ASP A 750 -11.22 19.57 -41.15
N TYR A 751 -10.30 20.05 -40.33
CA TYR A 751 -10.33 19.91 -38.86
C TYR A 751 -11.65 20.42 -38.25
N HIS A 752 -12.23 21.47 -38.81
CA HIS A 752 -13.48 22.09 -38.36
C HIS A 752 -14.68 21.76 -39.28
N GLY A 753 -14.47 20.84 -40.24
CA GLY A 753 -15.50 20.41 -41.16
C GLY A 753 -16.43 19.35 -40.65
N GLU A 754 -17.18 18.72 -41.53
CA GLU A 754 -18.06 17.59 -41.19
C GLU A 754 -17.25 16.30 -41.04
N TYR A 755 -17.55 15.49 -40.02
CA TYR A 755 -16.96 14.18 -39.72
C TYR A 755 -17.93 13.09 -40.16
N GLU A 756 -17.56 12.34 -41.21
CA GLU A 756 -18.32 11.19 -41.67
C GLU A 756 -17.98 9.95 -40.85
N VAL A 757 -18.95 9.41 -40.12
CA VAL A 757 -18.78 8.18 -39.31
C VAL A 757 -18.86 6.96 -40.23
N LEU A 758 -17.79 6.18 -40.31
CA LEU A 758 -17.70 4.96 -41.11
C LEU A 758 -18.15 3.71 -40.37
N GLY A 759 -18.23 3.71 -39.02
CA GLY A 759 -18.68 2.63 -38.18
C GLY A 759 -17.56 1.93 -37.42
N ASP A 760 -17.81 0.69 -36.97
CA ASP A 760 -16.86 -0.12 -36.19
C ASP A 760 -15.77 -0.72 -37.10
N PRO A 761 -14.49 -0.42 -36.84
CA PRO A 761 -13.38 -0.92 -37.65
C PRO A 761 -13.01 -2.39 -37.36
N HIS A 762 -13.46 -2.99 -36.25
CA HIS A 762 -13.01 -4.32 -35.79
C HIS A 762 -13.72 -5.46 -36.52
N VAL A 763 -13.07 -6.01 -37.52
CA VAL A 763 -13.60 -7.12 -38.34
C VAL A 763 -13.49 -8.45 -37.60
N GLY A 764 -14.62 -9.16 -37.48
CA GLY A 764 -14.67 -10.43 -36.80
C GLY A 764 -14.82 -10.35 -35.27
N ASP A 765 -14.90 -9.14 -34.72
CA ASP A 765 -15.23 -8.94 -33.30
C ASP A 765 -16.74 -9.18 -33.05
N ARG A 766 -17.12 -10.42 -32.89
CA ARG A 766 -18.53 -10.83 -32.73
C ARG A 766 -19.19 -10.26 -31.47
N TYR A 767 -18.41 -9.82 -30.50
CA TYR A 767 -18.91 -9.30 -29.23
C TYR A 767 -19.00 -7.77 -29.20
N ALA A 768 -18.48 -7.09 -30.24
CA ALA A 768 -18.47 -5.65 -30.36
C ALA A 768 -17.86 -4.95 -29.11
N HIS A 769 -16.64 -5.36 -28.79
CA HIS A 769 -15.88 -4.86 -27.62
C HIS A 769 -14.44 -4.48 -27.99
N SER A 770 -14.18 -4.23 -29.29
CA SER A 770 -12.89 -3.78 -29.83
C SER A 770 -11.73 -4.72 -29.38
N PHE A 771 -11.96 -6.03 -29.47
CA PHE A 771 -11.04 -7.07 -28.97
C PHE A 771 -10.63 -6.88 -27.50
N CYS A 772 -11.55 -6.45 -26.65
CA CYS A 772 -11.35 -6.11 -25.22
C CYS A 772 -10.32 -4.99 -25.01
N SER A 773 -10.26 -4.00 -25.89
CA SER A 773 -9.28 -2.91 -25.82
C SER A 773 -9.88 -1.54 -26.18
N GLN A 774 -9.17 -0.48 -25.86
CA GLN A 774 -9.50 0.89 -26.21
C GLN A 774 -8.31 1.51 -26.95
N ILE A 775 -8.52 1.91 -28.22
CA ILE A 775 -7.47 2.53 -29.03
C ILE A 775 -7.14 3.90 -28.42
N THR A 776 -5.85 4.19 -28.27
CA THR A 776 -5.35 5.43 -27.68
C THR A 776 -4.36 6.16 -28.58
N SER A 777 -3.76 5.47 -29.55
CA SER A 777 -2.79 6.06 -30.48
C SER A 777 -2.77 5.30 -31.81
N VAL A 778 -2.43 5.99 -32.90
CA VAL A 778 -2.17 5.39 -34.21
C VAL A 778 -0.84 5.91 -34.76
N LEU A 779 0.05 5.02 -35.17
CA LEU A 779 1.33 5.38 -35.76
C LEU A 779 1.45 4.82 -37.17
N LYS A 780 1.87 5.66 -38.11
CA LYS A 780 2.38 5.20 -39.42
C LYS A 780 3.84 4.73 -39.26
N ILE A 781 4.09 3.48 -39.61
CA ILE A 781 5.46 2.93 -39.56
C ILE A 781 6.32 3.60 -40.63
N PRO A 782 7.47 4.18 -40.30
CA PRO A 782 8.33 4.86 -41.24
C PRO A 782 8.77 3.94 -42.38
N GLY A 783 8.68 4.48 -43.62
CA GLY A 783 9.09 3.75 -44.82
C GLY A 783 8.12 2.68 -45.31
N ARG A 784 6.93 2.54 -44.67
CA ARG A 784 5.90 1.55 -45.04
C ARG A 784 4.53 2.19 -45.17
N ASP A 785 3.63 1.60 -45.96
CA ASP A 785 2.19 1.95 -45.93
C ASP A 785 1.43 1.18 -44.86
N LEU A 786 2.04 1.09 -43.68
CA LEU A 786 1.50 0.40 -42.52
C LEU A 786 1.15 1.39 -41.40
N TYR A 787 -0.09 1.35 -40.98
CA TYR A 787 -0.58 2.05 -39.79
C TYR A 787 -0.85 1.01 -38.69
N VAL A 788 -0.45 1.31 -37.47
CA VAL A 788 -0.68 0.45 -36.31
C VAL A 788 -1.63 1.17 -35.35
N ALA A 789 -2.79 0.58 -35.12
CA ALA A 789 -3.69 0.99 -34.05
C ALA A 789 -3.20 0.37 -32.73
N MET A 790 -2.96 1.21 -31.76
CA MET A 790 -2.38 0.84 -30.47
C MET A 790 -3.37 1.14 -29.36
N ALA A 791 -3.64 0.13 -28.54
CA ALA A 791 -4.73 0.16 -27.57
C ALA A 791 -4.31 -0.37 -26.21
N ASP A 792 -4.92 0.15 -25.15
CA ASP A 792 -4.90 -0.43 -23.82
C ASP A 792 -5.96 -1.51 -23.66
N ARG A 793 -5.60 -2.66 -23.09
CA ARG A 793 -6.53 -3.67 -22.62
C ARG A 793 -6.64 -3.53 -21.10
N TRP A 794 -7.55 -2.65 -20.65
CA TRP A 794 -7.66 -2.21 -19.26
C TRP A 794 -7.98 -3.32 -18.26
N GLN A 795 -8.78 -4.29 -18.68
CA GLN A 795 -9.29 -5.36 -17.80
C GLN A 795 -9.09 -6.75 -18.42
N PRO A 796 -7.85 -7.21 -18.65
CA PRO A 796 -7.58 -8.49 -19.32
C PRO A 796 -8.18 -9.69 -18.60
N HIS A 797 -8.28 -9.62 -17.27
CA HIS A 797 -8.82 -10.69 -16.44
C HIS A 797 -10.35 -10.81 -16.47
N THR A 798 -11.07 -9.73 -16.81
CA THR A 798 -12.53 -9.72 -16.83
C THR A 798 -13.08 -10.08 -18.20
N PHE A 799 -12.39 -9.68 -19.27
CA PHE A 799 -12.88 -9.74 -20.64
C PHE A 799 -12.03 -10.58 -21.59
N ASN A 800 -10.97 -11.23 -21.10
CA ASN A 800 -10.10 -12.06 -21.92
C ASN A 800 -10.70 -13.48 -22.14
N THR A 801 -12.01 -13.59 -22.34
CA THR A 801 -12.68 -14.85 -22.62
C THR A 801 -13.45 -14.74 -23.92
N ASP A 802 -13.45 -15.81 -24.70
CA ASP A 802 -14.24 -15.92 -25.93
C ASP A 802 -15.76 -15.91 -25.67
N ILE A 803 -16.15 -15.94 -24.42
CA ILE A 803 -17.55 -15.93 -23.99
C ILE A 803 -17.74 -14.81 -22.99
N PRO A 804 -18.36 -13.68 -23.37
CA PRO A 804 -18.72 -12.63 -22.43
C PRO A 804 -19.61 -13.17 -21.33
N SER A 805 -19.45 -12.65 -20.13
CA SER A 805 -20.39 -12.94 -19.04
C SER A 805 -21.82 -12.56 -19.45
N ARG A 806 -22.81 -13.13 -18.78
CA ARG A 806 -24.22 -12.78 -19.01
C ARG A 806 -24.46 -11.28 -18.84
N GLU A 807 -23.74 -10.67 -17.90
CA GLU A 807 -23.75 -9.24 -17.60
C GLU A 807 -23.22 -8.41 -18.76
N HIS A 808 -22.09 -8.81 -19.33
CA HIS A 808 -21.50 -8.15 -20.51
C HIS A 808 -22.44 -8.22 -21.72
N SER A 809 -23.04 -9.39 -21.95
CA SER A 809 -24.05 -9.57 -23.01
C SER A 809 -25.26 -8.65 -22.80
N GLY A 810 -25.71 -8.47 -21.56
CA GLY A 810 -26.78 -7.54 -21.21
C GLY A 810 -26.39 -6.08 -21.42
N PHE A 811 -25.16 -5.72 -21.11
CA PHE A 811 -24.59 -4.39 -21.37
C PHE A 811 -24.54 -4.09 -22.88
N LEU A 812 -23.99 -4.99 -23.69
CA LEU A 812 -23.95 -4.83 -25.14
C LEU A 812 -25.34 -4.75 -25.78
N ALA A 813 -26.30 -5.50 -25.27
CA ALA A 813 -27.69 -5.40 -25.76
C ALA A 813 -28.28 -4.00 -25.48
N ARG A 814 -28.01 -3.41 -24.32
CA ARG A 814 -28.39 -2.03 -23.99
C ARG A 814 -27.68 -1.01 -24.89
N TYR A 815 -26.39 -1.19 -25.08
CA TYR A 815 -25.57 -0.36 -25.97
C TYR A 815 -26.14 -0.35 -27.40
N LYS A 816 -26.36 -1.54 -27.99
CA LYS A 816 -26.91 -1.70 -29.34
C LYS A 816 -28.36 -1.20 -29.50
N ASN A 817 -29.15 -1.25 -28.44
CA ASN A 817 -30.57 -0.83 -28.49
C ASN A 817 -30.76 0.66 -28.17
N HIS A 818 -29.76 1.47 -28.13
CA HIS A 818 -29.80 2.93 -27.92
C HIS A 818 -30.63 3.35 -26.69
N ARG A 819 -30.72 2.52 -25.68
CA ARG A 819 -31.39 2.91 -24.45
C ARG A 819 -30.49 3.86 -23.67
N PRO A 820 -30.95 5.09 -23.35
CA PRO A 820 -30.16 6.02 -22.59
C PRO A 820 -29.78 5.38 -21.24
N TYR A 821 -28.52 5.52 -20.88
CA TYR A 821 -28.04 5.20 -19.54
C TYR A 821 -28.84 6.08 -18.56
N PRO A 822 -29.37 5.53 -17.45
CA PRO A 822 -30.01 6.39 -16.46
C PRO A 822 -28.97 7.44 -16.02
N ARG A 823 -29.30 8.73 -16.13
CA ARG A 823 -28.43 9.84 -15.70
C ARG A 823 -28.14 9.84 -14.19
N ASP A 824 -28.70 8.92 -13.45
CA ASP A 824 -28.53 8.80 -12.02
C ASP A 824 -27.37 7.84 -11.72
N PHE A 825 -26.15 8.41 -11.69
CA PHE A 825 -24.92 7.72 -11.27
C PHE A 825 -24.96 7.23 -9.80
N ASN A 826 -26.00 7.62 -9.03
CA ASN A 826 -26.13 7.25 -7.62
C ASN A 826 -26.84 5.90 -7.40
N THR A 827 -27.36 5.29 -8.45
CA THR A 827 -27.97 3.95 -8.37
C THR A 827 -27.32 3.01 -9.37
N PRO A 828 -26.12 2.45 -9.04
CA PRO A 828 -25.45 1.50 -9.90
C PRO A 828 -26.33 0.28 -10.15
N THR A 829 -26.46 -0.16 -11.41
CA THR A 829 -27.13 -1.41 -11.77
C THR A 829 -26.34 -2.61 -11.22
N THR A 830 -26.92 -3.83 -11.21
CA THR A 830 -26.22 -5.03 -10.77
C THR A 830 -24.98 -5.31 -11.64
N ALA A 831 -25.01 -4.94 -12.93
CA ALA A 831 -23.85 -4.99 -13.82
C ALA A 831 -22.79 -3.97 -13.39
N ASP A 832 -23.15 -2.72 -13.12
CA ASP A 832 -22.24 -1.69 -12.62
C ASP A 832 -21.60 -2.11 -11.29
N ARG A 833 -22.32 -2.81 -10.42
CA ARG A 833 -21.78 -3.35 -9.16
C ARG A 833 -20.76 -4.45 -9.37
N LEU A 834 -20.92 -5.31 -10.36
CA LEU A 834 -19.93 -6.33 -10.73
C LEU A 834 -18.65 -5.71 -11.28
N TYR A 835 -18.75 -4.65 -12.07
CA TYR A 835 -17.60 -3.91 -12.59
C TYR A 835 -16.91 -3.01 -11.55
N THR A 836 -17.63 -2.52 -10.56
CA THR A 836 -17.06 -1.73 -9.46
C THR A 836 -16.44 -2.58 -8.35
N LEU A 837 -16.68 -3.90 -8.32
CA LEU A 837 -16.00 -4.82 -7.39
C LEU A 837 -14.52 -5.03 -7.74
N VAL A 838 -14.15 -4.89 -9.01
CA VAL A 838 -12.76 -4.69 -9.41
C VAL A 838 -12.57 -3.18 -9.48
N THR A 839 -11.96 -2.59 -8.47
CA THR A 839 -11.75 -1.14 -8.48
C THR A 839 -10.99 -0.73 -9.73
N PRO A 840 -11.26 0.44 -10.30
CA PRO A 840 -10.54 0.93 -11.48
C PRO A 840 -9.01 0.83 -11.36
N SER A 841 -8.46 1.05 -10.17
CA SER A 841 -7.03 0.95 -9.92
C SER A 841 -6.47 -0.47 -10.06
N GLN A 842 -7.19 -1.51 -9.66
CA GLN A 842 -6.73 -2.90 -9.88
C GLN A 842 -6.77 -3.28 -11.36
N ALA A 843 -7.78 -2.85 -12.08
CA ALA A 843 -7.93 -3.15 -13.50
C ALA A 843 -6.79 -2.52 -14.32
N VAL A 844 -6.53 -1.24 -14.13
CA VAL A 844 -5.52 -0.49 -14.91
C VAL A 844 -4.09 -0.94 -14.60
N TYR A 845 -3.82 -1.35 -13.38
CA TYR A 845 -2.51 -1.84 -12.97
C TYR A 845 -2.08 -3.12 -13.70
N ASN A 846 -3.04 -3.95 -14.09
CA ASN A 846 -2.83 -5.19 -14.80
C ASN A 846 -3.10 -5.09 -16.30
N ALA A 847 -3.33 -3.89 -16.81
CA ALA A 847 -3.59 -3.65 -18.22
C ALA A 847 -2.44 -4.19 -19.10
N THR A 848 -2.81 -4.70 -20.26
CA THR A 848 -1.89 -5.12 -21.32
C THR A 848 -2.16 -4.29 -22.57
N TYR A 849 -1.46 -4.58 -23.65
CA TYR A 849 -1.52 -3.77 -24.87
C TYR A 849 -1.98 -4.59 -26.06
N VAL A 850 -2.74 -3.94 -26.93
CA VAL A 850 -3.19 -4.54 -28.19
C VAL A 850 -2.74 -3.63 -29.33
N PHE A 851 -1.67 -4.03 -30.02
CA PHE A 851 -1.15 -3.35 -31.19
C PHE A 851 -1.50 -4.19 -32.43
N LEU A 852 -2.32 -3.60 -33.32
CA LEU A 852 -2.82 -4.31 -34.50
C LEU A 852 -2.68 -3.44 -35.76
N PRO A 853 -2.38 -4.05 -36.91
CA PRO A 853 -2.29 -3.33 -38.18
C PRO A 853 -3.66 -2.83 -38.62
N VAL A 854 -3.70 -1.61 -39.14
CA VAL A 854 -4.86 -1.02 -39.80
C VAL A 854 -4.77 -1.31 -41.30
N VAL A 855 -5.73 -2.03 -41.85
CA VAL A 855 -5.79 -2.39 -43.27
C VAL A 855 -6.98 -1.67 -43.91
N PHE A 856 -6.70 -0.96 -45.00
CA PHE A 856 -7.75 -0.29 -45.73
C PHE A 856 -8.44 -1.25 -46.72
N ARG A 857 -9.77 -1.40 -46.59
CA ARG A 857 -10.62 -2.19 -47.51
C ARG A 857 -11.73 -1.30 -48.03
N ASP A 858 -11.79 -1.13 -49.37
CA ASP A 858 -12.77 -0.27 -50.04
C ASP A 858 -12.85 1.16 -49.44
N GLY A 859 -11.70 1.70 -49.00
CA GLY A 859 -11.58 3.02 -48.41
C GLY A 859 -11.87 3.08 -46.89
N MET A 860 -12.35 2.02 -46.29
CA MET A 860 -12.58 1.91 -44.86
C MET A 860 -11.35 1.32 -44.11
N PRO A 861 -10.83 1.98 -43.11
CA PRO A 861 -9.83 1.37 -42.21
C PRO A 861 -10.45 0.24 -41.40
N THR A 862 -9.82 -0.92 -41.43
CA THR A 862 -10.27 -2.11 -40.69
C THR A 862 -9.14 -2.69 -39.85
N ILE A 863 -9.53 -3.31 -38.74
CA ILE A 863 -8.63 -3.96 -37.80
C ILE A 863 -9.09 -5.41 -37.62
N GLU A 864 -8.21 -6.36 -37.87
CA GLU A 864 -8.45 -7.79 -37.63
C GLU A 864 -7.56 -8.28 -36.51
N TRP A 865 -8.09 -9.19 -35.68
CA TRP A 865 -7.28 -9.84 -34.64
C TRP A 865 -6.16 -10.68 -35.24
N LYS A 866 -4.97 -10.56 -34.68
CA LYS A 866 -3.79 -11.36 -34.99
C LYS A 866 -3.24 -11.91 -33.68
N ASP A 867 -3.02 -13.21 -33.57
CA ASP A 867 -2.38 -13.80 -32.39
C ASP A 867 -0.91 -13.40 -32.32
N GLU A 868 -0.27 -13.26 -33.49
CA GLU A 868 1.09 -12.81 -33.67
C GLU A 868 1.25 -12.19 -35.06
N TRP A 869 2.03 -11.12 -35.19
CA TRP A 869 2.32 -10.48 -36.45
C TRP A 869 3.64 -9.70 -36.42
N ARG A 870 4.16 -9.36 -37.60
CA ARG A 870 5.42 -8.62 -37.77
C ARG A 870 5.21 -7.42 -38.69
N ILE A 871 6.00 -6.37 -38.48
CA ILE A 871 6.04 -5.21 -39.34
C ILE A 871 6.45 -5.62 -40.78
N GLU A 872 7.35 -6.57 -40.91
CA GLU A 872 7.87 -7.08 -42.15
C GLU A 872 6.83 -7.87 -43.00
N ASP A 873 5.71 -8.26 -42.39
CA ASP A 873 4.60 -8.92 -43.12
C ASP A 873 3.79 -7.96 -43.98
N TYR A 874 4.09 -6.64 -43.89
CA TYR A 874 3.41 -5.54 -44.59
C TYR A 874 4.39 -4.75 -45.43
N GLU A 875 3.97 -4.37 -46.65
CA GLU A 875 4.79 -3.63 -47.64
C GLU A 875 5.04 -2.18 -47.25
#